data_e9ea64fa328f96b8ae3e74f950c3d9f3
#
_entry.id   e9ea64fa328f96b8ae3e74f950c3d9f3
#
_cell.length_a   1.000
_cell.length_b   1.000
_cell.length_c   1.000
_cell.angle_alpha   90.00
_cell.angle_beta   90.00
_cell.angle_gamma   90.00
#
_symmetry.space_group_name_H-M   'P 1'
#
loop_
_entity.id
_entity.type
_entity.pdbx_description
1 polymer ?
#
loop_
_entity_poly.entity_id
_entity_poly.type
_entity_poly.pdbx_seq_one_letter_code
_entity_poly.pdbx_strand_id
1 'polypeptide(L)'
;MTPTELKRFLRERVPLFEGFDAKEIGRIVEPSELRTFEGSEAIVECGEEGRFFGVLISGHAQVSVADSTGGRVVFCELNAGDVFGEMSLLTGDRTVADVIAGNRCFVLMIPQDVFNAHILVNPRAVTFLSKLLARRTREQTIDITSRQLREQAVTQSSDPYALSLRTEVPGKLLTLNIGLSQVRFGVFDTRDTGKDVHGIIDCGDRTHAYITLTAGGVVSRRERPVCQLDELFQVIFESMLLLGDQYLFTPYEVIAVGHRVVHGGSKFSSAAVITPRVLADIEALSAFAPLHNPINLEGIHLAMKLLPDVPHVAVFDTAFHHSLPTYAYLYGLPYDWYKKEGFRRYGFHGTSHRFVSLKSAEIMRRPLGELEIISCHLGAGASLCAIDHGRSVDTTMGMTPSDGLIMPSRAGSMDPAMMIHLMDHYHMSRDELLKLINADSGLKGISGISSDIHEIEAAASEGHHRALLAHRAFCYQIRKGIGAYVAAMGGVDVLAFTGQIGETSPTVRSLACQGLGYMGIKLDEEKNRRLGVAGSHALISADDSPVKILVIANNDERLLAWETLRAIERDRIALAIKGQPAAPIPVEVSAHHVHLSQSDVDALFGAGHALTPEHELSQPGQFACREQVDLVGPKGKIAKVRVLGPTRKETQVEIAMTEQFKLGIQAPIRESGDLANTPGITLEGPKGAVRIPRGVICAQRHIHMSPEDAMNFRVRDKYVVRVRIEGERELIFGDVVVRVNPNYRLAMHIDTDEGNAANIGTGMIGHIEEIQSRA
;
A
#
# COMPACT_ATOMS: atom_id res chain seq x y z
N MET A 1 36.12 21.69 36.19
CA MET A 1 36.83 20.68 35.35
C MET A 1 38.25 21.20 35.09
N THR A 2 39.26 20.39 35.37
CA THR A 2 40.64 20.75 35.07
C THR A 2 40.95 20.67 33.58
N PRO A 3 41.95 21.39 33.04
CA PRO A 3 42.31 21.28 31.60
C PRO A 3 42.62 19.85 31.16
N THR A 4 43.15 19.03 32.05
CA THR A 4 43.46 17.61 31.78
C THR A 4 42.17 16.78 31.66
N GLU A 5 41.20 17.00 32.53
CA GLU A 5 39.89 16.35 32.47
C GLU A 5 39.09 16.77 31.22
N LEU A 6 39.17 18.03 30.83
CA LEU A 6 38.52 18.56 29.63
C LEU A 6 39.13 17.93 28.37
N LYS A 7 40.47 17.86 28.25
CA LYS A 7 41.14 17.18 27.11
C LYS A 7 40.76 15.71 27.02
N ARG A 8 40.62 15.01 28.16
CA ARG A 8 40.18 13.63 28.20
C ARG A 8 38.71 13.49 27.77
N PHE A 9 37.82 14.36 28.27
CA PHE A 9 36.40 14.36 27.87
C PHE A 9 36.22 14.55 26.39
N LEU A 10 36.88 15.52 25.76
CA LEU A 10 36.82 15.77 24.32
C LEU A 10 37.19 14.52 23.51
N ARG A 11 38.28 13.85 23.88
CA ARG A 11 38.77 12.68 23.18
C ARG A 11 37.87 11.45 23.32
N GLU A 12 37.27 11.25 24.52
CA GLU A 12 36.54 10.03 24.86
C GLU A 12 35.01 10.13 24.66
N ARG A 13 34.47 11.36 24.67
CA ARG A 13 33.03 11.60 24.66
C ARG A 13 32.51 12.42 23.50
N VAL A 14 33.35 13.07 22.72
CA VAL A 14 32.94 13.93 21.61
C VAL A 14 33.44 13.31 20.31
N PRO A 15 32.54 12.70 19.49
CA PRO A 15 32.92 11.96 18.30
C PRO A 15 33.72 12.79 17.26
N LEU A 16 33.53 14.11 17.24
CA LEU A 16 34.28 15.02 16.39
C LEU A 16 35.80 14.91 16.61
N PHE A 17 36.23 14.67 17.87
CA PHE A 17 37.65 14.62 18.24
C PHE A 17 38.22 13.19 18.22
N GLU A 18 37.49 12.23 17.71
CA GLU A 18 37.99 10.87 17.48
C GLU A 18 39.15 10.88 16.49
N GLY A 19 40.32 10.48 16.94
CA GLY A 19 41.55 10.47 16.15
C GLY A 19 42.42 11.74 16.23
N PHE A 20 42.07 12.73 17.08
CA PHE A 20 42.96 13.82 17.43
C PHE A 20 43.98 13.37 18.47
N ASP A 21 45.22 13.77 18.32
CA ASP A 21 46.23 13.53 19.32
C ASP A 21 46.14 14.54 20.52
N ALA A 22 46.85 14.26 21.58
CA ALA A 22 46.80 15.08 22.81
C ALA A 22 47.35 16.52 22.57
N LYS A 23 48.25 16.71 21.61
CA LYS A 23 48.79 18.04 21.27
C LYS A 23 47.81 18.82 20.39
N GLU A 24 47.12 18.16 19.46
CA GLU A 24 46.09 18.77 18.63
C GLU A 24 44.94 19.26 19.53
N ILE A 25 44.42 18.41 20.44
CA ILE A 25 43.40 18.80 21.42
C ILE A 25 43.89 19.94 22.30
N GLY A 26 45.16 19.92 22.69
CA GLY A 26 45.76 21.02 23.48
C GLY A 26 45.67 22.38 22.78
N ARG A 27 45.99 22.45 21.48
CA ARG A 27 45.90 23.65 20.65
C ARG A 27 44.49 24.19 20.48
N ILE A 28 43.48 23.33 20.61
CA ILE A 28 42.08 23.71 20.55
C ILE A 28 41.58 24.19 21.92
N VAL A 29 41.92 23.49 22.99
CA VAL A 29 41.41 23.79 24.34
C VAL A 29 42.04 25.03 24.93
N GLU A 30 43.37 25.27 24.73
CA GLU A 30 44.10 26.40 25.32
C GLU A 30 43.55 27.78 24.94
N PRO A 31 43.18 28.07 23.67
CA PRO A 31 42.57 29.34 23.30
C PRO A 31 41.04 29.38 23.45
N SER A 32 40.38 28.28 23.88
CA SER A 32 38.93 28.18 24.05
C SER A 32 38.49 28.56 25.44
N GLU A 33 37.26 29.09 25.57
CA GLU A 33 36.63 29.49 26.81
C GLU A 33 35.61 28.46 27.29
N LEU A 34 35.68 28.04 28.57
CA LEU A 34 34.66 27.23 29.19
C LEU A 34 33.68 28.14 29.94
N ARG A 35 32.43 28.24 29.46
CA ARG A 35 31.41 29.13 29.99
C ARG A 35 30.25 28.35 30.62
N THR A 36 29.66 28.93 31.65
CA THR A 36 28.47 28.36 32.32
C THR A 36 27.24 29.15 31.92
N PHE A 37 26.16 28.46 31.65
CA PHE A 37 24.84 29.02 31.36
C PHE A 37 23.82 28.38 32.30
N GLU A 38 22.95 29.20 32.88
CA GLU A 38 21.88 28.73 33.76
C GLU A 38 20.64 28.32 32.93
N GLY A 39 19.71 27.56 33.53
CA GLY A 39 18.52 27.11 32.80
C GLY A 39 17.71 28.27 32.23
N SER A 40 17.24 28.13 31.00
CA SER A 40 16.55 29.13 30.18
C SER A 40 17.42 30.28 29.64
N GLU A 41 18.74 30.26 29.86
CA GLU A 41 19.67 31.25 29.30
C GLU A 41 19.98 30.87 27.82
N ALA A 42 20.03 31.88 26.94
CA ALA A 42 20.41 31.66 25.54
C ALA A 42 21.93 31.51 25.44
N ILE A 43 22.37 30.38 24.86
CA ILE A 43 23.78 30.12 24.56
C ILE A 43 24.14 30.73 23.20
N VAL A 44 23.19 30.66 22.26
CA VAL A 44 23.24 31.27 20.90
C VAL A 44 21.87 31.85 20.62
N GLU A 45 21.80 33.08 20.10
CA GLU A 45 20.56 33.71 19.64
C GLU A 45 20.44 33.68 18.14
N CYS A 46 19.21 33.45 17.64
CA CYS A 46 18.90 33.46 16.21
C CYS A 46 19.17 34.83 15.57
N GLY A 47 19.83 34.86 14.43
CA GLY A 47 20.15 36.09 13.70
C GLY A 47 21.50 36.72 14.10
N GLU A 48 22.23 36.20 15.07
CA GLU A 48 23.57 36.63 15.41
C GLU A 48 24.65 36.11 14.44
N GLU A 49 25.80 36.77 14.40
CA GLU A 49 26.96 36.27 13.69
C GLU A 49 27.58 35.09 14.44
N GLY A 50 27.87 33.98 13.72
CA GLY A 50 28.55 32.84 14.30
C GLY A 50 29.98 33.16 14.70
N ARG A 51 30.24 33.23 16.00
CA ARG A 51 31.55 33.64 16.55
C ARG A 51 32.35 32.48 17.15
N PHE A 52 31.70 31.38 17.47
CA PHE A 52 32.33 30.23 18.10
C PHE A 52 31.66 28.93 17.71
N PHE A 53 32.41 27.85 17.84
CA PHE A 53 31.94 26.48 17.77
C PHE A 53 31.73 25.96 19.16
N GLY A 54 30.53 25.54 19.52
CA GLY A 54 30.14 25.10 20.85
C GLY A 54 30.24 23.59 21.03
N VAL A 55 30.80 23.14 22.18
CA VAL A 55 30.76 21.75 22.63
C VAL A 55 30.10 21.72 24.01
N LEU A 56 29.00 21.00 24.13
CA LEU A 56 28.31 20.82 25.42
C LEU A 56 29.07 19.82 26.28
N ILE A 57 29.67 20.30 27.37
CA ILE A 57 30.49 19.49 28.27
C ILE A 57 29.62 18.79 29.32
N SER A 58 28.63 19.51 29.83
CA SER A 58 27.62 18.93 30.74
C SER A 58 26.35 19.76 30.70
N GLY A 59 25.24 19.17 31.11
CA GLY A 59 23.92 19.76 31.05
C GLY A 59 23.15 19.28 29.82
N HIS A 60 22.08 19.98 29.50
CA HIS A 60 21.15 19.71 28.41
C HIS A 60 20.71 21.06 27.86
N ALA A 61 20.69 21.19 26.53
CA ALA A 61 20.26 22.40 25.83
C ALA A 61 19.29 22.04 24.68
N GLN A 62 18.49 23.00 24.24
CA GLN A 62 17.52 22.84 23.18
C GLN A 62 17.79 23.81 22.04
N VAL A 63 17.74 23.32 20.81
CA VAL A 63 17.80 24.14 19.59
C VAL A 63 16.38 24.46 19.17
N SER A 64 16.01 25.73 19.10
CA SER A 64 14.65 26.18 18.84
C SER A 64 14.59 27.45 17.98
N VAL A 65 13.42 27.69 17.36
CA VAL A 65 13.12 28.94 16.65
C VAL A 65 11.79 29.49 17.16
N ALA A 66 11.66 30.80 17.25
CA ALA A 66 10.42 31.45 17.58
C ALA A 66 9.41 31.29 16.42
N ASP A 67 8.17 30.90 16.73
CA ASP A 67 7.09 30.86 15.75
C ASP A 67 6.41 32.24 15.60
N SER A 68 5.53 32.38 14.60
CA SER A 68 4.81 33.61 14.30
C SER A 68 3.82 34.05 15.40
N THR A 69 3.56 33.19 16.39
CA THR A 69 2.66 33.45 17.54
C THR A 69 3.39 33.78 18.82
N GLY A 70 4.74 33.79 18.81
CA GLY A 70 5.59 33.99 19.98
C GLY A 70 5.87 32.72 20.79
N GLY A 71 5.41 31.56 20.32
CA GLY A 71 5.79 30.25 20.83
C GLY A 71 7.17 29.83 20.36
N ARG A 72 7.77 28.80 20.97
CA ARG A 72 9.06 28.23 20.56
C ARG A 72 8.91 26.82 20.06
N VAL A 73 9.53 26.54 18.91
CA VAL A 73 9.57 25.23 18.30
C VAL A 73 10.96 24.63 18.52
N VAL A 74 11.01 23.55 19.27
CA VAL A 74 12.25 22.82 19.54
C VAL A 74 12.50 21.84 18.38
N PHE A 75 13.68 21.95 17.73
CA PHE A 75 14.09 21.08 16.64
C PHE A 75 14.92 19.89 17.10
N CYS A 76 15.80 20.11 18.06
CA CYS A 76 16.57 19.02 18.63
C CYS A 76 17.03 19.36 20.06
N GLU A 77 17.35 18.31 20.80
CA GLU A 77 17.97 18.38 22.10
C GLU A 77 19.46 18.09 21.98
N LEU A 78 20.26 18.85 22.74
CA LEU A 78 21.70 18.69 22.83
C LEU A 78 22.06 18.14 24.22
N ASN A 79 22.85 17.10 24.23
CA ASN A 79 23.33 16.44 25.44
C ASN A 79 24.86 16.57 25.56
N ALA A 80 25.42 16.22 26.72
CA ALA A 80 26.87 16.26 26.95
C ALA A 80 27.61 15.42 25.87
N GLY A 81 28.54 16.07 25.16
CA GLY A 81 29.26 15.52 24.01
C GLY A 81 28.78 16.01 22.65
N ASP A 82 27.59 16.62 22.57
CA ASP A 82 27.09 17.20 21.33
C ASP A 82 27.75 18.54 21.01
N VAL A 83 27.77 18.88 19.72
CA VAL A 83 28.38 20.09 19.17
C VAL A 83 27.33 20.95 18.48
N PHE A 84 27.54 22.28 18.41
CA PHE A 84 26.63 23.23 17.76
C PHE A 84 27.39 24.47 17.27
N GLY A 85 26.71 25.30 16.45
CA GLY A 85 27.29 26.52 15.87
C GLY A 85 28.12 26.27 14.60
N GLU A 86 28.22 25.02 14.14
CA GLU A 86 28.99 24.66 12.94
C GLU A 86 28.40 25.27 11.66
N MET A 87 27.07 25.41 11.55
CA MET A 87 26.44 25.90 10.34
C MET A 87 26.87 27.32 10.02
N SER A 88 26.71 28.24 10.92
CA SER A 88 27.07 29.64 10.72
C SER A 88 28.57 29.84 10.46
N LEU A 89 29.42 29.02 11.10
CA LEU A 89 30.86 29.06 10.89
C LEU A 89 31.33 28.53 9.52
N LEU A 90 30.61 27.57 8.95
CA LEU A 90 30.92 26.95 7.67
C LEU A 90 30.29 27.69 6.50
N THR A 91 29.08 28.23 6.62
CA THR A 91 28.41 28.96 5.56
C THR A 91 28.72 30.45 5.54
N GLY A 92 29.14 31.02 6.66
CA GLY A 92 29.29 32.45 6.84
C GLY A 92 27.95 33.20 7.08
N ASP A 93 26.84 32.46 7.14
CA ASP A 93 25.52 33.03 7.39
C ASP A 93 25.30 33.29 8.91
N ARG A 94 24.30 34.11 9.19
CA ARG A 94 23.85 34.31 10.58
C ARG A 94 23.22 33.03 11.13
N THR A 95 23.23 32.90 12.46
CA THR A 95 22.60 31.76 13.16
C THR A 95 21.11 31.67 12.83
N VAL A 96 20.64 30.49 12.52
CA VAL A 96 19.26 30.25 12.07
C VAL A 96 18.32 29.77 13.17
N ALA A 97 18.86 29.51 14.38
CA ALA A 97 18.11 29.02 15.53
C ALA A 97 18.76 29.47 16.84
N ASP A 98 17.94 29.56 17.88
CA ASP A 98 18.40 29.75 19.26
C ASP A 98 18.91 28.42 19.83
N VAL A 99 19.97 28.47 20.62
CA VAL A 99 20.39 27.36 21.49
C VAL A 99 20.18 27.80 22.94
N ILE A 100 19.27 27.17 23.66
CA ILE A 100 18.85 27.56 25.00
C ILE A 100 19.20 26.46 26.01
N ALA A 101 19.82 26.83 27.11
CA ALA A 101 20.10 25.92 28.19
C ALA A 101 18.81 25.41 28.85
N GLY A 102 18.57 24.09 28.83
CA GLY A 102 17.43 23.46 29.51
C GLY A 102 17.63 23.31 31.00
N ASN A 103 18.91 23.21 31.45
CA ASN A 103 19.37 23.24 32.83
C ASN A 103 20.74 23.93 32.89
N ARG A 104 21.42 23.88 34.03
CA ARG A 104 22.77 24.40 34.12
C ARG A 104 23.73 23.67 33.17
N CYS A 105 24.24 24.39 32.16
CA CYS A 105 25.11 23.89 31.10
C CYS A 105 26.55 24.42 31.25
N PHE A 106 27.54 23.55 30.99
CA PHE A 106 28.93 23.94 30.79
C PHE A 106 29.23 23.76 29.30
N VAL A 107 29.62 24.84 28.63
CA VAL A 107 29.89 24.87 27.19
C VAL A 107 31.32 25.28 26.93
N LEU A 108 32.06 24.48 26.16
CA LEU A 108 33.35 24.90 25.63
C LEU A 108 33.11 25.69 24.33
N MET A 109 33.46 26.96 24.35
CA MET A 109 33.34 27.88 23.21
C MET A 109 34.69 27.97 22.49
N ILE A 110 34.77 27.37 21.32
CA ILE A 110 35.95 27.32 20.45
C ILE A 110 35.87 28.48 19.47
N PRO A 111 36.82 29.45 19.49
CA PRO A 111 36.80 30.58 18.56
C PRO A 111 36.88 30.16 17.09
N GLN A 112 36.30 30.97 16.20
CA GLN A 112 36.21 30.67 14.75
C GLN A 112 37.59 30.46 14.10
N ASP A 113 38.57 31.22 14.47
CA ASP A 113 39.96 31.10 13.97
C ASP A 113 40.58 29.77 14.38
N VAL A 114 40.34 29.32 15.62
CA VAL A 114 40.79 28.02 16.16
C VAL A 114 40.09 26.87 15.44
N PHE A 115 38.77 27.01 15.23
CA PHE A 115 37.96 26.04 14.49
C PHE A 115 38.49 25.86 13.08
N ASN A 116 38.76 26.96 12.36
CA ASN A 116 39.28 26.93 11.00
C ASN A 116 40.71 26.35 10.95
N ALA A 117 41.59 26.77 11.88
CA ALA A 117 42.98 26.37 11.88
C ALA A 117 43.27 24.94 12.35
N HIS A 118 42.42 24.38 13.20
CA HIS A 118 42.72 23.11 13.86
C HIS A 118 41.64 22.03 13.67
N ILE A 119 40.36 22.38 13.43
CA ILE A 119 39.28 21.40 13.25
C ILE A 119 39.05 21.16 11.75
N LEU A 120 38.89 22.21 10.93
CA LEU A 120 38.62 22.05 9.50
C LEU A 120 39.79 21.50 8.69
N VAL A 121 40.99 21.52 9.21
CA VAL A 121 42.15 20.89 8.55
C VAL A 121 42.25 19.38 8.77
N ASN A 122 41.48 18.84 9.72
CA ASN A 122 41.47 17.40 10.01
C ASN A 122 40.39 16.69 9.16
N PRO A 123 40.79 15.76 8.22
CA PRO A 123 39.86 15.13 7.30
C PRO A 123 38.73 14.33 7.99
N ARG A 124 39.01 13.75 9.18
CA ARG A 124 37.98 13.01 9.96
C ARG A 124 36.97 13.95 10.57
N ALA A 125 37.39 15.08 11.10
CA ALA A 125 36.52 16.11 11.61
C ALA A 125 35.63 16.70 10.49
N VAL A 126 36.18 16.98 9.32
CA VAL A 126 35.42 17.45 8.16
C VAL A 126 34.36 16.39 7.73
N THR A 127 34.72 15.11 7.68
CA THR A 127 33.80 14.04 7.36
C THR A 127 32.68 13.95 8.41
N PHE A 128 33.00 14.08 9.70
CA PHE A 128 32.00 14.09 10.78
C PHE A 128 31.05 15.29 10.65
N LEU A 129 31.59 16.50 10.47
CA LEU A 129 30.81 17.72 10.30
C LEU A 129 29.90 17.66 9.06
N SER A 130 30.38 17.13 7.96
CA SER A 130 29.56 16.94 6.75
C SER A 130 28.39 15.99 6.99
N LYS A 131 28.61 14.88 7.70
CA LYS A 131 27.53 13.96 8.11
C LYS A 131 26.54 14.59 9.08
N LEU A 132 27.04 15.36 10.04
CA LEU A 132 26.22 16.08 11.03
C LEU A 132 25.34 17.13 10.35
N LEU A 133 25.90 17.92 9.42
CA LEU A 133 25.18 18.91 8.62
C LEU A 133 24.08 18.26 7.77
N ALA A 134 24.44 17.22 7.03
CA ALA A 134 23.47 16.47 6.20
C ALA A 134 22.31 15.92 7.05
N ARG A 135 22.59 15.42 8.26
CA ARG A 135 21.59 14.95 9.20
C ARG A 135 20.70 16.09 9.71
N ARG A 136 21.29 17.21 10.17
CA ARG A 136 20.54 18.36 10.72
C ARG A 136 19.72 19.07 9.65
N THR A 137 20.27 19.27 8.45
CA THR A 137 19.51 19.82 7.32
C THR A 137 18.31 18.94 6.97
N ARG A 138 18.47 17.61 7.01
CA ARG A 138 17.38 16.66 6.80
C ARG A 138 16.32 16.76 7.89
N GLU A 139 16.71 16.83 9.17
CA GLU A 139 15.82 16.99 10.33
C GLU A 139 15.05 18.32 10.26
N GLN A 140 15.70 19.43 9.93
CA GLN A 140 15.07 20.75 9.74
C GLN A 140 14.11 20.79 8.55
N THR A 141 14.48 20.19 7.42
CA THR A 141 13.62 20.13 6.22
C THR A 141 12.38 19.31 6.48
N ILE A 142 12.49 18.21 7.22
CA ILE A 142 11.37 17.35 7.60
C ILE A 142 10.35 18.12 8.49
N ASP A 143 10.82 18.92 9.44
CA ASP A 143 9.91 19.60 10.39
C ASP A 143 9.19 20.80 9.75
N ILE A 144 9.88 21.60 8.94
CA ILE A 144 9.29 22.73 8.21
C ILE A 144 8.29 22.22 7.15
N THR A 145 8.66 21.19 6.41
CA THR A 145 7.80 20.61 5.36
C THR A 145 6.59 19.91 5.95
N SER A 146 6.72 19.23 7.08
CA SER A 146 5.60 18.57 7.76
C SER A 146 4.58 19.56 8.32
N ARG A 147 4.99 20.76 8.76
CA ARG A 147 4.08 21.83 9.19
C ARG A 147 3.36 22.49 8.02
N GLN A 148 4.08 22.86 6.97
CA GLN A 148 3.47 23.43 5.75
C GLN A 148 2.51 22.45 5.10
N LEU A 149 2.80 21.14 5.12
CA LEU A 149 1.91 20.10 4.61
C LEU A 149 0.68 19.89 5.51
N ARG A 150 0.80 20.04 6.85
CA ARG A 150 -0.36 20.01 7.75
C ARG A 150 -1.29 21.20 7.55
N GLU A 151 -0.78 22.40 7.37
CA GLU A 151 -1.58 23.59 7.10
C GLU A 151 -2.22 23.55 5.70
N GLN A 152 -1.55 22.99 4.69
CA GLN A 152 -2.11 22.78 3.35
C GLN A 152 -3.06 21.58 3.26
N ALA A 153 -2.89 20.54 4.08
CA ALA A 153 -3.77 19.38 4.12
C ALA A 153 -5.15 19.69 4.73
N VAL A 154 -5.26 20.73 5.56
CA VAL A 154 -6.54 21.17 6.14
C VAL A 154 -7.38 21.97 5.12
N THR A 155 -6.78 22.46 4.04
CA THR A 155 -7.46 23.33 3.04
C THR A 155 -7.74 22.66 1.70
N GLN A 156 -7.24 21.43 1.45
CA GLN A 156 -7.59 20.64 0.26
C GLN A 156 -8.11 19.28 0.70
N SER A 157 -9.40 19.01 0.46
CA SER A 157 -9.94 17.66 0.50
C SER A 157 -9.17 16.82 -0.52
N SER A 158 -8.14 16.12 -0.08
CA SER A 158 -7.41 15.18 -0.94
C SER A 158 -8.38 14.07 -1.28
N ASP A 159 -8.69 13.93 -2.58
CA ASP A 159 -9.40 12.76 -3.10
C ASP A 159 -8.64 11.51 -2.63
N PRO A 160 -9.26 10.62 -1.83
CA PRO A 160 -8.58 9.43 -1.30
C PRO A 160 -8.13 8.46 -2.40
N TYR A 161 -8.62 8.63 -3.62
CA TYR A 161 -8.28 7.81 -4.79
C TYR A 161 -7.23 8.44 -5.71
N ALA A 162 -6.89 9.71 -5.48
CA ALA A 162 -5.74 10.33 -6.14
C ALA A 162 -4.47 9.60 -5.67
N LEU A 163 -3.75 8.97 -6.61
CA LEU A 163 -2.48 8.29 -6.34
C LEU A 163 -1.38 9.32 -6.06
N SER A 164 -1.51 10.05 -4.94
CA SER A 164 -0.53 11.06 -4.53
C SER A 164 0.78 10.38 -4.15
N LEU A 165 1.88 10.88 -4.71
CA LEU A 165 3.23 10.42 -4.44
C LEU A 165 3.96 11.31 -3.40
N ARG A 166 3.26 12.25 -2.77
CA ARG A 166 3.85 13.15 -1.78
C ARG A 166 4.38 12.37 -0.58
N THR A 167 5.61 12.67 -0.20
CA THR A 167 6.31 12.08 0.93
C THR A 167 7.15 13.12 1.65
N GLU A 168 7.52 12.85 2.90
CA GLU A 168 8.36 13.74 3.72
C GLU A 168 9.77 13.93 3.14
N VAL A 169 10.28 12.95 2.39
CA VAL A 169 11.59 13.03 1.74
C VAL A 169 11.38 13.30 0.25
N PRO A 170 11.59 14.54 -0.22
CA PRO A 170 11.47 14.84 -1.65
C PRO A 170 12.57 14.14 -2.46
N GLY A 171 12.17 13.61 -3.61
CA GLY A 171 13.09 12.91 -4.50
C GLY A 171 12.39 12.28 -5.68
N LYS A 172 13.09 11.40 -6.38
CA LYS A 172 12.60 10.70 -7.57
C LYS A 172 12.31 9.24 -7.23
N LEU A 173 11.16 8.76 -7.67
CA LEU A 173 10.82 7.34 -7.67
C LEU A 173 11.08 6.79 -9.07
N LEU A 174 11.85 5.73 -9.15
CA LEU A 174 12.06 4.97 -10.38
C LEU A 174 11.17 3.72 -10.33
N THR A 175 10.39 3.48 -11.37
CA THR A 175 9.65 2.23 -11.54
C THR A 175 10.16 1.47 -12.74
N LEU A 176 10.25 0.15 -12.60
CA LEU A 176 10.77 -0.76 -13.61
C LEU A 176 9.81 -1.92 -13.84
N ASN A 177 9.47 -2.13 -15.10
CA ASN A 177 8.70 -3.26 -15.58
C ASN A 177 9.48 -3.91 -16.71
N ILE A 178 10.23 -4.97 -16.40
CA ILE A 178 11.17 -5.62 -17.31
C ILE A 178 10.53 -6.89 -17.86
N GLY A 179 10.27 -6.90 -19.16
CA GLY A 179 9.74 -8.03 -19.90
C GLY A 179 10.76 -8.57 -20.93
N LEU A 180 10.38 -9.65 -21.63
CA LEU A 180 11.24 -10.36 -22.59
C LEU A 180 11.71 -9.53 -23.79
N SER A 181 10.83 -8.65 -24.30
CA SER A 181 11.11 -7.84 -25.51
C SER A 181 11.00 -6.35 -25.24
N GLN A 182 10.51 -5.95 -24.09
CA GLN A 182 10.20 -4.58 -23.78
C GLN A 182 10.49 -4.27 -22.31
N VAL A 183 11.13 -3.13 -22.06
CA VAL A 183 11.28 -2.55 -20.73
C VAL A 183 10.47 -1.27 -20.67
N ARG A 184 9.61 -1.16 -19.66
CA ARG A 184 8.92 0.08 -19.34
C ARG A 184 9.48 0.64 -18.04
N PHE A 185 9.61 1.94 -17.98
CA PHE A 185 10.04 2.63 -16.77
C PHE A 185 9.27 3.93 -16.58
N GLY A 186 9.14 4.33 -15.32
CA GLY A 186 8.61 5.63 -14.95
C GLY A 186 9.54 6.34 -13.99
N VAL A 187 9.64 7.67 -14.11
CA VAL A 187 10.32 8.52 -13.14
C VAL A 187 9.33 9.54 -12.64
N PHE A 188 9.08 9.51 -11.34
CA PHE A 188 8.07 10.31 -10.67
C PHE A 188 8.70 11.21 -9.62
N ASP A 189 8.27 12.47 -9.58
CA ASP A 189 8.70 13.42 -8.54
C ASP A 189 7.75 13.34 -7.35
N THR A 190 8.29 13.05 -6.16
CA THR A 190 7.49 12.95 -4.93
C THR A 190 6.91 14.28 -4.46
N ARG A 191 7.31 15.41 -5.05
CA ARG A 191 6.64 16.71 -4.86
C ARG A 191 5.35 16.84 -5.64
N ASP A 192 5.03 15.84 -6.47
CA ASP A 192 3.85 15.77 -7.33
C ASP A 192 3.72 16.97 -8.28
N THR A 193 4.85 17.30 -8.92
CA THR A 193 4.99 18.52 -9.75
C THR A 193 4.42 18.37 -11.17
N GLY A 194 3.83 17.20 -11.50
CA GLY A 194 3.36 16.89 -12.86
C GLY A 194 4.49 16.68 -13.88
N LYS A 195 5.74 16.52 -13.41
CA LYS A 195 6.92 16.27 -14.24
C LYS A 195 7.25 14.78 -14.33
N ASP A 196 6.21 13.95 -14.45
CA ASP A 196 6.39 12.52 -14.61
C ASP A 196 6.93 12.18 -15.99
N VAL A 197 7.82 11.21 -16.05
CA VAL A 197 8.39 10.69 -17.29
C VAL A 197 8.08 9.23 -17.41
N HIS A 198 7.60 8.83 -18.57
CA HIS A 198 7.35 7.45 -18.94
C HIS A 198 8.24 7.05 -20.10
N GLY A 199 8.90 5.92 -20.00
CA GLY A 199 9.77 5.41 -21.02
C GLY A 199 9.45 3.98 -21.41
N ILE A 200 9.58 3.70 -22.71
CA ILE A 200 9.47 2.35 -23.27
C ILE A 200 10.73 2.09 -24.08
N ILE A 201 11.43 1.01 -23.77
CA ILE A 201 12.55 0.49 -24.55
C ILE A 201 12.06 -0.81 -25.18
N ASP A 202 11.89 -0.81 -26.47
CA ASP A 202 11.45 -1.95 -27.26
C ASP A 202 12.63 -2.56 -28.01
N CYS A 203 12.94 -3.82 -27.71
CA CYS A 203 14.04 -4.59 -28.29
C CYS A 203 13.52 -5.76 -29.13
N GLY A 204 12.31 -5.66 -29.71
CA GLY A 204 11.60 -6.76 -30.35
C GLY A 204 12.32 -7.41 -31.54
N ASP A 205 13.12 -6.68 -32.31
CA ASP A 205 13.86 -7.21 -33.47
C ASP A 205 15.26 -7.72 -33.17
N ARG A 206 15.74 -7.58 -31.91
CA ARG A 206 17.08 -7.96 -31.42
C ARG A 206 18.26 -7.32 -32.17
N THR A 207 18.02 -6.45 -33.12
CA THR A 207 19.05 -5.72 -33.87
C THR A 207 19.06 -4.25 -33.52
N HIS A 208 17.87 -3.68 -33.26
CA HIS A 208 17.71 -2.28 -32.89
C HIS A 208 16.71 -2.15 -31.74
N ALA A 209 17.00 -1.25 -30.82
CA ALA A 209 16.11 -0.86 -29.73
C ALA A 209 15.47 0.50 -30.05
N TYR A 210 14.15 0.58 -29.85
CA TYR A 210 13.41 1.83 -29.98
C TYR A 210 13.06 2.36 -28.60
N ILE A 211 13.57 3.54 -28.29
CA ILE A 211 13.30 4.22 -27.02
C ILE A 211 12.22 5.27 -27.28
N THR A 212 11.09 5.13 -26.62
CA THR A 212 10.00 6.13 -26.64
C THR A 212 9.88 6.74 -25.25
N LEU A 213 9.98 8.06 -25.15
CA LEU A 213 9.81 8.82 -23.93
C LEU A 213 8.60 9.72 -24.03
N THR A 214 7.83 9.80 -22.95
CA THR A 214 6.68 10.70 -22.84
C THR A 214 6.83 11.52 -21.55
N ALA A 215 6.82 12.84 -21.68
CA ALA A 215 6.88 13.77 -20.56
C ALA A 215 6.14 15.06 -20.89
N GLY A 216 5.24 15.53 -20.00
CA GLY A 216 4.50 16.79 -20.20
C GLY A 216 3.71 16.85 -21.52
N GLY A 217 3.23 15.72 -22.05
CA GLY A 217 2.54 15.64 -23.33
C GLY A 217 3.45 15.59 -24.56
N VAL A 218 4.76 15.68 -24.39
CA VAL A 218 5.76 15.56 -25.48
C VAL A 218 6.19 14.10 -25.60
N VAL A 219 6.17 13.58 -26.82
CA VAL A 219 6.66 12.22 -27.14
C VAL A 219 7.95 12.35 -27.94
N SER A 220 9.03 11.74 -27.46
CA SER A 220 10.32 11.64 -28.14
C SER A 220 10.61 10.19 -28.46
N ARG A 221 11.05 9.89 -29.69
CA ARG A 221 11.42 8.54 -30.12
C ARG A 221 12.82 8.53 -30.67
N ARG A 222 13.61 7.55 -30.24
CA ARG A 222 14.99 7.36 -30.72
C ARG A 222 15.23 5.88 -30.98
N GLU A 223 16.00 5.61 -32.04
CA GLU A 223 16.57 4.31 -32.36
C GLU A 223 18.02 4.22 -31.91
N ARG A 224 18.43 3.07 -31.40
CA ARG A 224 19.83 2.74 -31.08
C ARG A 224 20.12 1.26 -31.35
N PRO A 225 21.40 0.85 -31.50
CA PRO A 225 21.74 -0.57 -31.47
C PRO A 225 21.22 -1.25 -30.20
N VAL A 226 20.94 -2.55 -30.27
CA VAL A 226 20.43 -3.32 -29.12
C VAL A 226 21.31 -3.07 -27.91
N CYS A 227 20.69 -2.71 -26.79
CA CYS A 227 21.36 -2.64 -25.52
C CYS A 227 21.15 -3.94 -24.74
N GLN A 228 22.19 -4.38 -24.06
CA GLN A 228 22.06 -5.45 -23.08
C GLN A 228 21.38 -4.91 -21.82
N LEU A 229 20.84 -5.81 -21.00
CA LEU A 229 20.11 -5.40 -19.80
C LEU A 229 20.98 -4.61 -18.81
N ASP A 230 22.28 -4.88 -18.77
CA ASP A 230 23.27 -4.15 -17.97
C ASP A 230 23.50 -2.70 -18.39
N GLU A 231 23.20 -2.37 -19.65
CA GLU A 231 23.25 -0.98 -20.15
C GLU A 231 21.94 -0.21 -19.89
N LEU A 232 20.89 -0.87 -19.40
CA LEU A 232 19.54 -0.32 -19.26
C LEU A 232 19.51 1.02 -18.52
N PHE A 233 20.20 1.09 -17.38
CA PHE A 233 20.20 2.32 -16.56
C PHE A 233 20.95 3.46 -17.25
N GLN A 234 22.06 3.16 -17.93
CA GLN A 234 22.75 4.16 -18.74
C GLN A 234 21.82 4.70 -19.83
N VAL A 235 21.08 3.80 -20.50
CA VAL A 235 20.08 4.17 -21.52
C VAL A 235 18.97 5.04 -20.93
N ILE A 236 18.47 4.72 -19.74
CA ILE A 236 17.46 5.52 -19.06
C ILE A 236 18.00 6.93 -18.79
N PHE A 237 19.17 7.07 -18.16
CA PHE A 237 19.76 8.38 -17.83
C PHE A 237 20.11 9.18 -19.08
N GLU A 238 20.76 8.57 -20.09
CA GLU A 238 21.06 9.23 -21.36
C GLU A 238 19.80 9.70 -22.10
N SER A 239 18.72 8.92 -22.01
CA SER A 239 17.44 9.26 -22.64
C SER A 239 16.79 10.48 -22.00
N MET A 240 16.98 10.69 -20.69
CA MET A 240 16.45 11.85 -19.98
C MET A 240 17.06 13.16 -20.46
N LEU A 241 18.32 13.15 -20.94
CA LEU A 241 18.96 14.31 -21.56
C LEU A 241 18.20 14.85 -22.78
N LEU A 242 17.40 14.01 -23.45
CA LEU A 242 16.63 14.39 -24.63
C LEU A 242 15.36 15.18 -24.30
N LEU A 243 14.89 15.14 -23.04
CA LEU A 243 13.67 15.80 -22.62
C LEU A 243 13.89 17.23 -22.13
N GLY A 244 15.15 17.66 -21.98
CA GLY A 244 15.55 18.97 -21.48
C GLY A 244 15.84 18.99 -19.98
N ASP A 245 16.54 20.05 -19.55
CA ASP A 245 17.12 20.19 -18.20
C ASP A 245 16.10 20.01 -17.05
N GLN A 246 14.86 20.36 -17.27
CA GLN A 246 13.80 20.26 -16.26
C GLN A 246 13.42 18.81 -15.88
N TYR A 247 13.81 17.82 -16.68
CA TYR A 247 13.58 16.39 -16.44
C TYR A 247 14.84 15.65 -16.03
N LEU A 248 16.00 16.31 -16.07
CA LEU A 248 17.26 15.72 -15.62
C LEU A 248 17.21 15.46 -14.12
N PHE A 249 17.80 14.36 -13.73
CA PHE A 249 18.05 14.02 -12.34
C PHE A 249 19.32 13.16 -12.23
N THR A 250 19.89 13.14 -11.05
CA THR A 250 21.05 12.31 -10.75
C THR A 250 20.61 11.02 -10.03
N PRO A 251 21.40 9.95 -10.08
CA PRO A 251 21.14 8.76 -9.29
C PRO A 251 20.92 9.02 -7.79
N TYR A 252 21.56 10.06 -7.26
CA TYR A 252 21.44 10.47 -5.84
C TYR A 252 20.08 11.07 -5.48
N GLU A 253 19.30 11.51 -6.47
CA GLU A 253 17.93 12.00 -6.24
C GLU A 253 16.90 10.88 -6.23
N VAL A 254 17.29 9.66 -6.62
CA VAL A 254 16.41 8.48 -6.53
C VAL A 254 16.31 8.08 -5.07
N ILE A 255 15.09 8.06 -4.56
CA ILE A 255 14.81 7.70 -3.16
C ILE A 255 14.29 6.28 -3.00
N ALA A 256 13.79 5.67 -4.05
CA ALA A 256 13.35 4.28 -4.08
C ALA A 256 13.17 3.77 -5.52
N VAL A 257 13.21 2.44 -5.67
CA VAL A 257 12.94 1.75 -6.94
C VAL A 257 11.81 0.73 -6.75
N GLY A 258 10.75 0.88 -7.54
CA GLY A 258 9.65 -0.07 -7.62
C GLY A 258 9.84 -1.04 -8.78
N HIS A 259 9.72 -2.33 -8.53
CA HIS A 259 9.84 -3.39 -9.53
C HIS A 259 8.52 -4.12 -9.70
N ARG A 260 8.01 -4.19 -10.92
CA ARG A 260 6.92 -5.09 -11.23
C ARG A 260 7.44 -6.53 -11.28
N VAL A 261 6.79 -7.42 -10.53
CA VAL A 261 7.02 -8.86 -10.53
C VAL A 261 5.75 -9.56 -10.93
N VAL A 262 5.84 -10.46 -11.93
CA VAL A 262 4.63 -11.04 -12.52
C VAL A 262 3.93 -11.99 -11.55
N HIS A 263 4.65 -12.86 -10.84
CA HIS A 263 4.03 -13.86 -9.98
C HIS A 263 4.51 -13.78 -8.54
N GLY A 264 3.58 -13.47 -7.62
CA GLY A 264 3.83 -13.41 -6.17
C GLY A 264 3.36 -14.66 -5.40
N GLY A 265 2.72 -15.62 -6.07
CA GLY A 265 2.19 -16.83 -5.43
C GLY A 265 1.15 -16.53 -4.37
N SER A 266 1.05 -17.44 -3.40
CA SER A 266 0.24 -17.25 -2.19
C SER A 266 0.96 -16.50 -1.07
N LYS A 267 2.27 -16.21 -1.24
CA LYS A 267 3.10 -15.56 -0.22
C LYS A 267 2.92 -14.04 -0.19
N PHE A 268 2.72 -13.42 -1.35
CA PHE A 268 2.70 -11.98 -1.48
C PHE A 268 1.29 -11.47 -1.80
N SER A 269 0.61 -10.97 -0.79
CA SER A 269 -0.71 -10.32 -0.90
C SER A 269 -0.62 -8.80 -1.11
N SER A 270 0.58 -8.24 -1.10
CA SER A 270 0.87 -6.81 -1.29
C SER A 270 2.31 -6.60 -1.74
N ALA A 271 2.66 -5.36 -2.09
CA ALA A 271 4.04 -4.98 -2.37
C ALA A 271 4.95 -5.23 -1.15
N ALA A 272 6.20 -5.63 -1.39
CA ALA A 272 7.16 -5.97 -0.36
C ALA A 272 8.52 -5.30 -0.60
N VAL A 273 9.14 -4.76 0.47
CA VAL A 273 10.52 -4.29 0.41
C VAL A 273 11.43 -5.50 0.17
N ILE A 274 12.32 -5.37 -0.81
CA ILE A 274 13.16 -6.47 -1.26
C ILE A 274 14.28 -6.72 -0.24
N THR A 275 14.26 -7.92 0.31
CA THR A 275 15.29 -8.47 1.19
C THR A 275 15.84 -9.75 0.56
N PRO A 276 16.97 -10.33 1.05
CA PRO A 276 17.46 -11.62 0.56
C PRO A 276 16.40 -12.74 0.61
N ARG A 277 15.51 -12.70 1.62
CA ARG A 277 14.40 -13.65 1.74
C ARG A 277 13.35 -13.44 0.64
N VAL A 278 12.99 -12.20 0.37
CA VAL A 278 12.02 -11.86 -0.70
C VAL A 278 12.57 -12.29 -2.07
N LEU A 279 13.87 -12.09 -2.34
CA LEU A 279 14.52 -12.58 -3.57
C LEU A 279 14.43 -14.08 -3.71
N ALA A 280 14.78 -14.84 -2.67
CA ALA A 280 14.68 -16.29 -2.67
C ALA A 280 13.23 -16.78 -2.87
N ASP A 281 12.25 -16.09 -2.29
CA ASP A 281 10.85 -16.43 -2.47
C ASP A 281 10.37 -16.16 -3.92
N ILE A 282 10.81 -15.06 -4.56
CA ILE A 282 10.51 -14.77 -5.97
C ILE A 282 11.19 -15.80 -6.88
N GLU A 283 12.42 -16.20 -6.58
CA GLU A 283 13.16 -17.24 -7.32
C GLU A 283 12.42 -18.58 -7.28
N ALA A 284 11.97 -19.01 -6.10
CA ALA A 284 11.17 -20.23 -5.95
C ALA A 284 9.87 -20.18 -6.77
N LEU A 285 9.26 -19.01 -6.91
CA LEU A 285 8.04 -18.80 -7.72
C LEU A 285 8.31 -18.79 -9.24
N SER A 286 9.57 -18.83 -9.68
CA SER A 286 9.91 -18.91 -11.10
C SER A 286 9.37 -20.21 -11.75
N ALA A 287 9.12 -21.26 -10.97
CA ALA A 287 8.45 -22.46 -11.44
C ALA A 287 7.02 -22.21 -11.98
N PHE A 288 6.30 -21.21 -11.41
CA PHE A 288 4.96 -20.82 -11.86
C PHE A 288 4.99 -19.77 -13.00
N ALA A 289 6.05 -19.00 -13.13
CA ALA A 289 6.22 -18.00 -14.17
C ALA A 289 7.62 -18.06 -14.83
N PRO A 290 7.98 -19.20 -15.48
CA PRO A 290 9.35 -19.42 -15.97
C PRO A 290 9.80 -18.46 -17.06
N LEU A 291 8.86 -17.82 -17.76
CA LEU A 291 9.14 -16.82 -18.81
C LEU A 291 9.27 -15.39 -18.25
N HIS A 292 8.90 -15.14 -17.00
CA HIS A 292 8.76 -13.78 -16.47
C HIS A 292 9.57 -13.54 -15.20
N ASN A 293 9.38 -14.33 -14.14
CA ASN A 293 10.05 -14.08 -12.86
C ASN A 293 11.59 -14.10 -12.96
N PRO A 294 12.25 -15.01 -13.73
CA PRO A 294 13.70 -14.96 -13.87
C PRO A 294 14.21 -13.62 -14.43
N ILE A 295 13.56 -13.07 -15.44
CA ILE A 295 13.94 -11.80 -16.05
C ILE A 295 13.64 -10.61 -15.11
N ASN A 296 12.55 -10.69 -14.32
CA ASN A 296 12.26 -9.71 -13.28
C ASN A 296 13.37 -9.71 -12.22
N LEU A 297 13.83 -10.89 -11.77
CA LEU A 297 14.94 -11.02 -10.81
C LEU A 297 16.25 -10.46 -11.35
N GLU A 298 16.59 -10.73 -12.62
CA GLU A 298 17.78 -10.19 -13.26
C GLU A 298 17.77 -8.65 -13.24
N GLY A 299 16.61 -8.05 -13.57
CA GLY A 299 16.42 -6.61 -13.51
C GLY A 299 16.50 -6.04 -12.08
N ILE A 300 15.95 -6.75 -11.10
CA ILE A 300 16.06 -6.38 -9.69
C ILE A 300 17.53 -6.39 -9.24
N HIS A 301 18.26 -7.45 -9.52
CA HIS A 301 19.68 -7.56 -9.16
C HIS A 301 20.52 -6.46 -9.78
N LEU A 302 20.27 -6.15 -11.05
CA LEU A 302 20.94 -5.06 -11.74
C LEU A 302 20.66 -3.70 -11.08
N ALA A 303 19.39 -3.42 -10.79
CA ALA A 303 18.98 -2.19 -10.12
C ALA A 303 19.61 -2.06 -8.73
N MET A 304 19.61 -3.12 -7.93
CA MET A 304 20.23 -3.14 -6.60
C MET A 304 21.74 -2.95 -6.65
N LYS A 305 22.40 -3.43 -7.71
CA LYS A 305 23.84 -3.20 -7.92
C LYS A 305 24.15 -1.74 -8.24
N LEU A 306 23.29 -1.08 -9.00
CA LEU A 306 23.51 0.30 -9.47
C LEU A 306 23.01 1.36 -8.47
N LEU A 307 22.00 1.03 -7.69
CA LEU A 307 21.39 1.89 -6.68
C LEU A 307 21.33 1.16 -5.31
N PRO A 308 22.48 0.80 -4.71
CA PRO A 308 22.53 -0.06 -3.53
C PRO A 308 22.00 0.62 -2.24
N ASP A 309 22.02 1.95 -2.21
CA ASP A 309 21.73 2.74 -1.01
C ASP A 309 20.25 3.14 -0.88
N VAL A 310 19.39 2.71 -1.83
CA VAL A 310 17.97 3.02 -1.82
C VAL A 310 17.12 1.76 -1.63
N PRO A 311 15.93 1.86 -1.01
CA PRO A 311 15.04 0.72 -0.90
C PRO A 311 14.50 0.30 -2.27
N HIS A 312 14.50 -1.00 -2.52
CA HIS A 312 13.88 -1.65 -3.66
C HIS A 312 12.61 -2.36 -3.22
N VAL A 313 11.54 -2.26 -4.00
CA VAL A 313 10.22 -2.82 -3.67
C VAL A 313 9.71 -3.68 -4.81
N ALA A 314 9.30 -4.90 -4.52
CA ALA A 314 8.60 -5.77 -5.45
C ALA A 314 7.08 -5.54 -5.36
N VAL A 315 6.44 -5.26 -6.49
CA VAL A 315 4.99 -5.11 -6.63
C VAL A 315 4.49 -6.22 -7.54
N PHE A 316 3.60 -7.05 -7.02
CA PHE A 316 3.19 -8.29 -7.66
C PHE A 316 1.87 -8.14 -8.41
N ASP A 317 1.82 -8.57 -9.68
CA ASP A 317 0.57 -8.57 -10.47
C ASP A 317 -0.52 -9.43 -9.86
N THR A 318 -0.13 -10.51 -9.16
CA THR A 318 -1.08 -11.42 -8.52
C THR A 318 -1.63 -10.90 -7.20
N ALA A 319 -1.01 -9.88 -6.60
CA ALA A 319 -1.36 -9.41 -5.25
C ALA A 319 -2.79 -8.90 -5.13
N PHE A 320 -3.29 -8.16 -6.11
CA PHE A 320 -4.66 -7.64 -6.12
C PHE A 320 -5.71 -8.75 -6.10
N HIS A 321 -5.40 -9.90 -6.72
CA HIS A 321 -6.27 -11.06 -6.79
C HIS A 321 -6.14 -12.01 -5.58
N HIS A 322 -5.36 -11.65 -4.57
CA HIS A 322 -5.24 -12.45 -3.35
C HIS A 322 -6.57 -12.54 -2.58
N SER A 323 -7.46 -11.57 -2.79
CA SER A 323 -8.81 -11.53 -2.21
C SER A 323 -9.83 -12.46 -2.87
N LEU A 324 -9.47 -13.19 -3.92
CA LEU A 324 -10.36 -14.17 -4.57
C LEU A 324 -10.89 -15.18 -3.55
N PRO A 325 -12.20 -15.43 -3.50
CA PRO A 325 -12.77 -16.45 -2.64
C PRO A 325 -12.37 -17.86 -3.11
N THR A 326 -12.29 -18.80 -2.18
CA THR A 326 -11.79 -20.16 -2.45
C THR A 326 -12.49 -20.84 -3.62
N TYR A 327 -13.81 -20.70 -3.69
CA TYR A 327 -14.61 -21.30 -4.76
C TYR A 327 -14.38 -20.70 -6.15
N ALA A 328 -13.84 -19.48 -6.25
CA ALA A 328 -13.50 -18.83 -7.51
C ALA A 328 -12.10 -19.18 -8.00
N TYR A 329 -11.16 -19.48 -7.10
CA TYR A 329 -9.79 -19.78 -7.49
C TYR A 329 -9.45 -21.28 -7.62
N LEU A 330 -10.26 -22.18 -7.08
CA LEU A 330 -9.99 -23.62 -7.18
C LEU A 330 -10.27 -24.13 -8.59
N TYR A 331 -9.35 -24.94 -9.10
CA TYR A 331 -9.60 -25.80 -10.27
C TYR A 331 -10.34 -27.06 -9.84
N GLY A 332 -11.10 -27.66 -10.76
CA GLY A 332 -11.80 -28.95 -10.53
C GLY A 332 -10.86 -30.17 -10.49
N LEU A 333 -9.67 -30.03 -9.96
CA LEU A 333 -8.69 -31.07 -9.73
C LEU A 333 -8.81 -31.63 -8.31
N PRO A 334 -8.25 -32.86 -8.03
CA PRO A 334 -8.15 -33.34 -6.66
C PRO A 334 -7.57 -32.28 -5.73
N TYR A 335 -8.25 -32.03 -4.58
CA TYR A 335 -7.93 -30.94 -3.66
C TYR A 335 -6.48 -30.94 -3.15
N ASP A 336 -5.85 -32.13 -3.11
CA ASP A 336 -4.46 -32.28 -2.71
C ASP A 336 -3.46 -31.52 -3.57
N TRP A 337 -3.74 -31.34 -4.87
CA TRP A 337 -2.90 -30.54 -5.76
C TRP A 337 -2.89 -29.07 -5.38
N TYR A 338 -4.04 -28.55 -4.94
CA TYR A 338 -4.09 -27.22 -4.37
C TYR A 338 -3.30 -27.12 -3.07
N LYS A 339 -3.50 -28.08 -2.15
CA LYS A 339 -2.87 -28.06 -0.82
C LYS A 339 -1.36 -28.24 -0.86
N LYS A 340 -0.85 -29.13 -1.69
CA LYS A 340 0.59 -29.51 -1.73
C LYS A 340 1.37 -28.63 -2.71
N GLU A 341 0.80 -28.36 -3.89
CA GLU A 341 1.50 -27.72 -4.99
C GLU A 341 1.02 -26.27 -5.23
N GLY A 342 -0.03 -25.82 -4.57
CA GLY A 342 -0.57 -24.48 -4.76
C GLY A 342 -1.26 -24.29 -6.11
N PHE A 343 -1.77 -25.36 -6.75
CA PHE A 343 -2.44 -25.27 -8.05
C PHE A 343 -3.81 -24.61 -7.88
N ARG A 344 -3.86 -23.32 -8.22
CA ARG A 344 -5.06 -22.49 -8.16
C ARG A 344 -4.98 -21.36 -9.21
N ARG A 345 -6.11 -20.66 -9.41
CA ARG A 345 -6.12 -19.39 -10.11
C ARG A 345 -5.46 -18.32 -9.26
N TYR A 346 -4.46 -17.62 -9.82
CA TYR A 346 -3.81 -16.47 -9.18
C TYR A 346 -4.28 -15.15 -9.77
N GLY A 347 -4.49 -15.10 -11.09
CA GLY A 347 -4.83 -13.87 -11.80
C GLY A 347 -3.60 -12.99 -12.03
N PHE A 348 -3.69 -12.11 -13.01
CA PHE A 348 -2.61 -11.19 -13.40
C PHE A 348 -3.19 -9.84 -13.81
N HIS A 349 -2.33 -8.88 -14.20
CA HIS A 349 -2.69 -7.49 -14.41
C HIS A 349 -3.32 -6.83 -13.17
N GLY A 350 -3.01 -7.34 -11.98
CA GLY A 350 -3.60 -6.84 -10.73
C GLY A 350 -3.28 -5.36 -10.48
N THR A 351 -2.09 -4.89 -10.88
CA THR A 351 -1.74 -3.48 -10.86
C THR A 351 -2.68 -2.65 -11.71
N SER A 352 -2.95 -3.09 -12.94
CA SER A 352 -3.88 -2.40 -13.84
C SER A 352 -5.33 -2.43 -13.34
N HIS A 353 -5.83 -3.60 -12.94
CA HIS A 353 -7.20 -3.73 -12.42
C HIS A 353 -7.41 -2.89 -11.15
N ARG A 354 -6.41 -2.81 -10.27
CA ARG A 354 -6.44 -1.97 -9.09
C ARG A 354 -6.43 -0.48 -9.45
N PHE A 355 -5.56 -0.06 -10.39
CA PHE A 355 -5.55 1.31 -10.90
C PHE A 355 -6.92 1.70 -11.45
N VAL A 356 -7.50 0.85 -12.30
CA VAL A 356 -8.83 1.07 -12.89
C VAL A 356 -9.91 1.21 -11.82
N SER A 357 -9.87 0.39 -10.77
CA SER A 357 -10.86 0.46 -9.68
C SER A 357 -10.80 1.78 -8.92
N LEU A 358 -9.60 2.24 -8.57
CA LEU A 358 -9.39 3.52 -7.90
C LEU A 358 -9.82 4.70 -8.79
N LYS A 359 -9.43 4.66 -10.07
CA LYS A 359 -9.77 5.71 -11.01
C LYS A 359 -11.28 5.73 -11.34
N SER A 360 -11.92 4.58 -11.35
CA SER A 360 -13.39 4.49 -11.47
C SER A 360 -14.09 5.17 -10.30
N ALA A 361 -13.65 4.93 -9.07
CA ALA A 361 -14.20 5.57 -7.87
C ALA A 361 -14.01 7.10 -7.90
N GLU A 362 -12.83 7.57 -8.32
CA GLU A 362 -12.54 9.00 -8.52
C GLU A 362 -13.48 9.63 -9.55
N ILE A 363 -13.62 9.03 -10.75
CA ILE A 363 -14.48 9.54 -11.83
C ILE A 363 -15.95 9.53 -11.41
N MET A 364 -16.39 8.46 -10.77
CA MET A 364 -17.77 8.30 -10.29
C MET A 364 -18.09 9.17 -9.06
N ARG A 365 -17.07 9.69 -8.37
CA ARG A 365 -17.18 10.40 -7.11
C ARG A 365 -17.97 9.62 -6.05
N ARG A 366 -17.76 8.30 -6.03
CA ARG A 366 -18.36 7.37 -5.08
C ARG A 366 -17.27 6.58 -4.37
N PRO A 367 -17.45 6.24 -3.07
CA PRO A 367 -16.51 5.36 -2.37
C PRO A 367 -16.30 4.05 -3.11
N LEU A 368 -15.04 3.60 -3.24
CA LEU A 368 -14.72 2.32 -3.88
C LEU A 368 -15.43 1.12 -3.23
N GLY A 369 -15.62 1.19 -1.90
CA GLY A 369 -16.37 0.19 -1.13
C GLY A 369 -17.88 0.15 -1.38
N GLU A 370 -18.40 0.98 -2.31
CA GLU A 370 -19.81 1.00 -2.71
C GLU A 370 -19.99 0.66 -4.20
N LEU A 371 -18.91 0.26 -4.89
CA LEU A 371 -18.92 0.04 -6.33
C LEU A 371 -18.67 -1.43 -6.68
N GLU A 372 -19.48 -1.92 -7.61
CA GLU A 372 -19.28 -3.17 -8.36
C GLU A 372 -18.71 -2.82 -9.73
N ILE A 373 -17.48 -3.27 -10.03
CA ILE A 373 -16.74 -2.86 -11.20
C ILE A 373 -16.30 -4.09 -12.00
N ILE A 374 -16.52 -4.06 -13.31
CA ILE A 374 -15.87 -4.99 -14.24
C ILE A 374 -14.77 -4.23 -14.98
N SER A 375 -13.52 -4.63 -14.74
CA SER A 375 -12.36 -4.07 -15.41
C SER A 375 -11.91 -4.97 -16.53
N CYS A 376 -11.85 -4.42 -17.77
CA CYS A 376 -11.42 -5.09 -18.99
C CYS A 376 -10.06 -4.54 -19.41
N HIS A 377 -8.97 -5.19 -18.99
CA HIS A 377 -7.62 -4.89 -19.48
C HIS A 377 -7.39 -5.64 -20.79
N LEU A 378 -7.34 -4.91 -21.91
CA LEU A 378 -7.21 -5.46 -23.25
C LEU A 378 -5.96 -4.89 -23.91
N GLY A 379 -4.91 -5.70 -24.02
CA GLY A 379 -3.62 -5.33 -24.60
C GLY A 379 -2.91 -6.56 -25.16
N ALA A 380 -1.57 -6.60 -25.16
CA ALA A 380 -0.78 -7.78 -25.54
C ALA A 380 -1.11 -9.01 -24.67
N GLY A 381 -1.47 -8.79 -23.39
CA GLY A 381 -2.26 -9.70 -22.57
C GLY A 381 -3.67 -9.16 -22.46
N ALA A 382 -4.67 -10.03 -22.30
CA ALA A 382 -6.06 -9.63 -22.08
C ALA A 382 -6.65 -10.35 -20.88
N SER A 383 -7.28 -9.59 -19.99
CA SER A 383 -7.98 -10.14 -18.82
C SER A 383 -9.17 -9.29 -18.43
N LEU A 384 -10.16 -9.94 -17.83
CA LEU A 384 -11.25 -9.29 -17.12
C LEU A 384 -11.07 -9.53 -15.62
N CYS A 385 -11.55 -8.60 -14.81
CA CYS A 385 -11.61 -8.74 -13.36
C CYS A 385 -12.97 -8.25 -12.86
N ALA A 386 -13.62 -9.07 -12.05
CA ALA A 386 -14.77 -8.69 -11.25
C ALA A 386 -14.25 -8.10 -9.93
N ILE A 387 -14.64 -6.86 -9.64
CA ILE A 387 -14.20 -6.12 -8.47
C ILE A 387 -15.44 -5.71 -7.68
N ASP A 388 -15.62 -6.34 -6.53
CA ASP A 388 -16.74 -6.12 -5.64
C ASP A 388 -16.25 -5.36 -4.39
N HIS A 389 -16.80 -4.16 -4.17
CA HIS A 389 -16.45 -3.31 -3.01
C HIS A 389 -14.92 -3.12 -2.86
N GLY A 390 -14.22 -2.92 -4.00
CA GLY A 390 -12.77 -2.70 -4.05
C GLY A 390 -11.91 -3.97 -3.96
N ARG A 391 -12.51 -5.16 -3.93
CA ARG A 391 -11.82 -6.46 -3.87
C ARG A 391 -11.99 -7.24 -5.16
N SER A 392 -10.91 -7.83 -5.68
CA SER A 392 -11.03 -8.80 -6.76
C SER A 392 -11.75 -10.05 -6.26
N VAL A 393 -12.89 -10.38 -6.89
CA VAL A 393 -13.70 -11.57 -6.55
C VAL A 393 -13.66 -12.64 -7.65
N ASP A 394 -13.31 -12.27 -8.88
CA ASP A 394 -12.99 -13.21 -9.96
C ASP A 394 -12.09 -12.53 -11.01
N THR A 395 -11.34 -13.33 -11.77
CA THR A 395 -10.53 -12.87 -12.91
C THR A 395 -10.36 -13.97 -13.94
N THR A 396 -10.19 -13.60 -15.21
CA THR A 396 -10.11 -14.58 -16.31
C THR A 396 -8.78 -15.30 -16.40
N MET A 397 -7.65 -14.65 -16.08
CA MET A 397 -6.36 -15.32 -16.10
C MET A 397 -6.26 -16.31 -14.93
N GLY A 398 -5.62 -17.45 -15.20
CA GLY A 398 -5.58 -18.59 -14.28
C GLY A 398 -4.33 -18.66 -13.41
N MET A 399 -3.75 -19.85 -13.36
CA MET A 399 -2.45 -20.11 -12.70
C MET A 399 -1.31 -19.40 -13.43
N THR A 400 -1.44 -19.24 -14.76
CA THR A 400 -0.51 -18.51 -15.62
C THR A 400 -1.26 -17.44 -16.43
N PRO A 401 -0.57 -16.42 -16.96
CA PRO A 401 -1.20 -15.41 -17.80
C PRO A 401 -1.61 -15.90 -19.23
N SER A 402 -1.54 -17.21 -19.47
CA SER A 402 -1.94 -17.81 -20.75
C SER A 402 -3.40 -18.29 -20.77
N ASP A 403 -4.03 -18.40 -19.59
CA ASP A 403 -5.44 -18.80 -19.44
C ASP A 403 -6.39 -17.59 -19.60
N GLY A 404 -7.66 -17.83 -19.85
CA GLY A 404 -8.71 -16.83 -19.93
C GLY A 404 -9.10 -16.48 -21.37
N LEU A 405 -9.06 -15.19 -21.70
CA LEU A 405 -9.48 -14.70 -23.01
C LEU A 405 -8.51 -15.11 -24.14
N ILE A 406 -9.03 -15.17 -25.38
CA ILE A 406 -8.18 -15.07 -26.57
C ILE A 406 -7.39 -13.76 -26.47
N MET A 407 -6.10 -13.80 -26.81
CA MET A 407 -5.22 -12.63 -26.77
C MET A 407 -4.60 -12.39 -28.14
N PRO A 408 -3.84 -11.34 -28.35
CA PRO A 408 -3.17 -11.11 -29.64
C PRO A 408 -2.38 -12.30 -30.18
N SER A 409 -1.59 -12.99 -29.34
CA SER A 409 -0.79 -14.17 -29.73
C SER A 409 -0.99 -15.41 -28.88
N ARG A 410 -1.74 -15.30 -27.76
CA ARG A 410 -1.99 -16.43 -26.83
C ARG A 410 -3.37 -17.02 -27.06
N ALA A 411 -3.47 -18.34 -26.89
CA ALA A 411 -4.68 -19.09 -27.16
C ALA A 411 -5.85 -18.76 -26.19
N GLY A 412 -5.56 -18.42 -24.95
CA GLY A 412 -6.57 -18.37 -23.88
C GLY A 412 -6.95 -19.76 -23.37
N SER A 413 -8.10 -19.85 -22.70
CA SER A 413 -8.63 -21.13 -22.20
C SER A 413 -8.96 -22.09 -23.33
N MET A 414 -8.54 -23.34 -23.18
CA MET A 414 -8.78 -24.42 -24.13
C MET A 414 -8.99 -25.76 -23.39
N ASP A 415 -9.49 -26.76 -24.11
CA ASP A 415 -9.63 -28.12 -23.57
C ASP A 415 -8.25 -28.75 -23.34
N PRO A 416 -7.93 -29.19 -22.10
CA PRO A 416 -6.65 -29.83 -21.80
C PRO A 416 -6.34 -31.06 -22.65
N ALA A 417 -7.36 -31.81 -23.09
CA ALA A 417 -7.17 -32.98 -23.93
C ALA A 417 -6.57 -32.64 -25.32
N MET A 418 -6.77 -31.40 -25.80
CA MET A 418 -6.12 -30.94 -27.03
C MET A 418 -4.60 -30.91 -26.89
N MET A 419 -4.08 -30.55 -25.74
CA MET A 419 -2.62 -30.54 -25.49
C MET A 419 -2.04 -31.92 -25.59
N ILE A 420 -2.69 -32.89 -24.94
CA ILE A 420 -2.29 -34.31 -25.00
C ILE A 420 -2.34 -34.81 -26.43
N HIS A 421 -3.42 -34.49 -27.15
CA HIS A 421 -3.58 -34.91 -28.57
C HIS A 421 -2.48 -34.33 -29.48
N LEU A 422 -2.12 -33.05 -29.30
CA LEU A 422 -1.03 -32.41 -30.05
C LEU A 422 0.33 -33.09 -29.78
N MET A 423 0.61 -33.44 -28.52
CA MET A 423 1.84 -34.14 -28.15
C MET A 423 1.87 -35.58 -28.73
N ASP A 424 0.78 -36.31 -28.58
CA ASP A 424 0.73 -37.73 -28.92
C ASP A 424 0.60 -37.95 -30.43
N HIS A 425 -0.30 -37.21 -31.08
CA HIS A 425 -0.62 -37.44 -32.50
C HIS A 425 0.28 -36.66 -33.46
N TYR A 426 0.63 -35.42 -33.11
CA TYR A 426 1.49 -34.59 -33.95
C TYR A 426 2.95 -34.60 -33.46
N HIS A 427 3.26 -35.32 -32.39
CA HIS A 427 4.59 -35.47 -31.81
C HIS A 427 5.25 -34.12 -31.44
N MET A 428 4.42 -33.12 -31.08
CA MET A 428 4.92 -31.81 -30.66
C MET A 428 5.67 -31.93 -29.35
N SER A 429 6.86 -31.39 -29.35
CA SER A 429 7.64 -31.24 -28.11
C SER A 429 6.97 -30.23 -27.17
N ARG A 430 7.36 -30.27 -25.87
CA ARG A 430 6.92 -29.30 -24.87
C ARG A 430 7.17 -27.86 -25.33
N ASP A 431 8.35 -27.58 -25.91
CA ASP A 431 8.75 -26.22 -26.27
C ASP A 431 7.98 -25.71 -27.49
N GLU A 432 7.72 -26.57 -28.49
CA GLU A 432 6.85 -26.26 -29.62
C GLU A 432 5.42 -25.98 -29.15
N LEU A 433 4.91 -26.76 -28.20
CA LEU A 433 3.59 -26.56 -27.65
C LEU A 433 3.51 -25.23 -26.87
N LEU A 434 4.51 -24.92 -26.04
CA LEU A 434 4.58 -23.64 -25.32
C LEU A 434 4.65 -22.46 -26.29
N LYS A 435 5.40 -22.57 -27.40
CA LYS A 435 5.46 -21.56 -28.45
C LYS A 435 4.10 -21.42 -29.14
N LEU A 436 3.46 -22.52 -29.49
CA LEU A 436 2.15 -22.52 -30.12
C LEU A 436 1.13 -21.75 -29.30
N ILE A 437 0.97 -22.10 -28.01
CA ILE A 437 -0.07 -21.50 -27.16
C ILE A 437 0.20 -20.06 -26.74
N ASN A 438 1.48 -19.62 -26.69
CA ASN A 438 1.85 -18.30 -26.19
C ASN A 438 2.23 -17.29 -27.30
N ALA A 439 2.66 -17.74 -28.50
CA ALA A 439 3.21 -16.86 -29.51
C ALA A 439 2.56 -17.01 -30.90
N ASP A 440 1.98 -18.17 -31.21
CA ASP A 440 1.48 -18.47 -32.57
C ASP A 440 -0.03 -18.74 -32.60
N SER A 441 -0.72 -18.48 -31.51
CA SER A 441 -2.19 -18.64 -31.37
C SER A 441 -2.90 -17.27 -31.30
N GLY A 442 -4.06 -17.24 -30.67
CA GLY A 442 -4.83 -16.02 -30.46
C GLY A 442 -5.35 -15.38 -31.74
N LEU A 443 -5.42 -14.06 -31.74
CA LEU A 443 -5.84 -13.28 -32.93
C LEU A 443 -4.93 -13.59 -34.13
N LYS A 444 -3.61 -13.68 -33.92
CA LYS A 444 -2.63 -14.05 -34.96
C LYS A 444 -2.92 -15.41 -35.54
N GLY A 445 -3.12 -16.43 -34.73
CA GLY A 445 -3.35 -17.81 -35.19
C GLY A 445 -4.68 -17.97 -35.91
N ILE A 446 -5.74 -17.33 -35.42
CA ILE A 446 -7.07 -17.41 -36.07
C ILE A 446 -7.08 -16.60 -37.39
N SER A 447 -6.60 -15.35 -37.37
CA SER A 447 -6.60 -14.50 -38.58
C SER A 447 -5.62 -15.00 -39.64
N GLY A 448 -4.47 -15.48 -39.21
CA GLY A 448 -3.35 -15.87 -40.08
C GLY A 448 -2.58 -14.70 -40.67
N ILE A 449 -2.80 -13.48 -40.16
CA ILE A 449 -2.17 -12.25 -40.68
C ILE A 449 -1.35 -11.52 -39.62
N SER A 450 -1.96 -11.15 -38.51
CA SER A 450 -1.32 -10.29 -37.53
C SER A 450 -1.82 -10.54 -36.11
N SER A 451 -1.03 -10.11 -35.12
CA SER A 451 -1.45 -9.95 -33.72
C SER A 451 -1.97 -8.54 -33.42
N ASP A 452 -1.79 -7.58 -34.31
CA ASP A 452 -2.28 -6.21 -34.17
C ASP A 452 -3.78 -6.14 -34.48
N ILE A 453 -4.55 -5.63 -33.50
CA ILE A 453 -6.00 -5.52 -33.62
C ILE A 453 -6.40 -4.56 -34.75
N HIS A 454 -5.64 -3.49 -34.99
CA HIS A 454 -5.96 -2.50 -36.00
C HIS A 454 -5.75 -3.06 -37.42
N GLU A 455 -4.70 -3.86 -37.65
CA GLU A 455 -4.48 -4.56 -38.91
C GLU A 455 -5.58 -5.61 -39.13
N ILE A 456 -6.02 -6.30 -38.09
CA ILE A 456 -7.13 -7.26 -38.17
C ILE A 456 -8.45 -6.54 -38.47
N GLU A 457 -8.73 -5.41 -37.83
CA GLU A 457 -9.94 -4.60 -38.11
C GLU A 457 -9.95 -4.07 -39.55
N ALA A 458 -8.82 -3.58 -40.04
CA ALA A 458 -8.65 -3.12 -41.40
C ALA A 458 -8.94 -4.25 -42.40
N ALA A 459 -8.26 -5.40 -42.24
CA ALA A 459 -8.47 -6.56 -43.10
C ALA A 459 -9.92 -7.10 -43.02
N ALA A 460 -10.54 -7.10 -41.85
CA ALA A 460 -11.93 -7.50 -41.66
C ALA A 460 -12.90 -6.56 -42.41
N SER A 461 -12.62 -5.25 -42.45
CA SER A 461 -13.40 -4.26 -43.17
C SER A 461 -13.30 -4.42 -44.71
N GLU A 462 -12.16 -4.92 -45.16
CA GLU A 462 -11.89 -5.27 -46.55
C GLU A 462 -12.48 -6.66 -46.98
N GLY A 463 -13.13 -7.34 -46.02
CA GLY A 463 -13.81 -8.63 -46.31
C GLY A 463 -12.95 -9.87 -46.05
N HIS A 464 -11.77 -9.74 -45.40
CA HIS A 464 -10.96 -10.91 -45.07
C HIS A 464 -11.64 -11.79 -44.01
N HIS A 465 -12.14 -12.95 -44.44
CA HIS A 465 -13.00 -13.82 -43.63
C HIS A 465 -12.40 -14.24 -42.30
N ARG A 466 -11.11 -14.67 -42.28
CA ARG A 466 -10.47 -15.12 -41.04
C ARG A 466 -10.17 -13.95 -40.08
N ALA A 467 -9.89 -12.75 -40.59
CA ALA A 467 -9.74 -11.55 -39.77
C ALA A 467 -11.07 -11.19 -39.08
N LEU A 468 -12.17 -11.21 -39.83
CA LEU A 468 -13.52 -11.01 -39.27
C LEU A 468 -13.86 -12.05 -38.19
N LEU A 469 -13.52 -13.33 -38.44
CA LEU A 469 -13.73 -14.41 -37.47
C LEU A 469 -12.90 -14.20 -36.18
N ALA A 470 -11.62 -13.89 -36.33
CA ALA A 470 -10.73 -13.61 -35.19
C ALA A 470 -11.25 -12.46 -34.34
N HIS A 471 -11.62 -11.35 -34.98
CA HIS A 471 -12.18 -10.17 -34.32
C HIS A 471 -13.48 -10.48 -33.56
N ARG A 472 -14.41 -11.18 -34.20
CA ARG A 472 -15.68 -11.59 -33.58
C ARG A 472 -15.47 -12.57 -32.42
N ALA A 473 -14.58 -13.54 -32.56
CA ALA A 473 -14.29 -14.51 -31.51
C ALA A 473 -13.71 -13.83 -30.27
N PHE A 474 -12.81 -12.88 -30.45
CA PHE A 474 -12.22 -12.08 -29.37
C PHE A 474 -13.30 -11.27 -28.64
N CYS A 475 -14.10 -10.49 -29.37
CA CYS A 475 -15.15 -9.66 -28.76
C CYS A 475 -16.25 -10.51 -28.11
N TYR A 476 -16.55 -11.68 -28.64
CA TYR A 476 -17.53 -12.61 -28.08
C TYR A 476 -17.07 -13.14 -26.70
N GLN A 477 -15.79 -13.51 -26.56
CA GLN A 477 -15.27 -13.95 -25.26
C GLN A 477 -15.29 -12.84 -24.22
N ILE A 478 -14.96 -11.60 -24.59
CA ILE A 478 -15.05 -10.44 -23.69
C ILE A 478 -16.50 -10.26 -23.24
N ARG A 479 -17.47 -10.23 -24.16
CA ARG A 479 -18.90 -10.11 -23.85
C ARG A 479 -19.37 -11.21 -22.89
N LYS A 480 -19.01 -12.45 -23.17
CA LYS A 480 -19.36 -13.61 -22.35
C LYS A 480 -18.77 -13.48 -20.94
N GLY A 481 -17.51 -13.00 -20.81
CA GLY A 481 -16.87 -12.75 -19.54
C GLY A 481 -17.54 -11.62 -18.76
N ILE A 482 -17.93 -10.53 -19.41
CA ILE A 482 -18.70 -9.45 -18.76
C ILE A 482 -19.99 -10.01 -18.19
N GLY A 483 -20.76 -10.77 -18.96
CA GLY A 483 -22.01 -11.38 -18.50
C GLY A 483 -21.81 -12.34 -17.32
N ALA A 484 -20.75 -13.15 -17.35
CA ALA A 484 -20.39 -14.04 -16.25
C ALA A 484 -20.09 -13.27 -14.95
N TYR A 485 -19.40 -12.13 -15.05
CA TYR A 485 -19.03 -11.33 -13.88
C TYR A 485 -20.17 -10.49 -13.32
N VAL A 486 -21.08 -10.01 -14.17
CA VAL A 486 -22.36 -9.45 -13.69
C VAL A 486 -23.12 -10.49 -12.85
N ALA A 487 -23.17 -11.74 -13.32
CA ALA A 487 -23.84 -12.82 -12.57
C ALA A 487 -23.07 -13.17 -11.27
N ALA A 488 -21.74 -13.17 -11.29
CA ALA A 488 -20.92 -13.50 -10.13
C ALA A 488 -21.03 -12.47 -8.99
N MET A 489 -21.19 -11.18 -9.33
CA MET A 489 -21.34 -10.08 -8.35
C MET A 489 -22.81 -9.81 -8.00
N GLY A 490 -23.77 -10.23 -8.84
CA GLY A 490 -25.20 -9.92 -8.68
C GLY A 490 -25.61 -8.59 -9.31
N GLY A 491 -24.67 -7.86 -9.91
CA GLY A 491 -24.87 -6.56 -10.54
C GLY A 491 -23.57 -6.01 -11.11
N VAL A 492 -23.61 -4.76 -11.55
CA VAL A 492 -22.44 -3.96 -11.94
C VAL A 492 -22.82 -2.47 -11.97
N ASP A 493 -22.00 -1.63 -11.40
CA ASP A 493 -22.11 -0.15 -11.48
C ASP A 493 -21.28 0.41 -12.64
N VAL A 494 -20.07 -0.16 -12.85
CA VAL A 494 -19.09 0.35 -13.79
C VAL A 494 -18.50 -0.77 -14.63
N LEU A 495 -18.51 -0.58 -15.96
CA LEU A 495 -17.75 -1.36 -16.92
C LEU A 495 -16.60 -0.50 -17.44
N ALA A 496 -15.34 -0.86 -17.15
CA ALA A 496 -14.19 -0.07 -17.53
C ALA A 496 -13.29 -0.79 -18.52
N PHE A 497 -12.96 -0.14 -19.63
CA PHE A 497 -12.00 -0.61 -20.64
C PHE A 497 -10.66 0.10 -20.46
N THR A 498 -9.58 -0.65 -20.50
CA THR A 498 -8.19 -0.16 -20.39
C THR A 498 -7.24 -1.05 -21.20
N GLY A 499 -5.97 -0.67 -21.24
CA GLY A 499 -4.97 -1.31 -22.08
C GLY A 499 -5.10 -0.91 -23.54
N GLN A 500 -4.02 -1.15 -24.30
CA GLN A 500 -3.90 -0.61 -25.67
C GLN A 500 -5.15 -0.86 -26.52
N ILE A 501 -5.66 -2.09 -26.59
CA ILE A 501 -6.86 -2.42 -27.38
C ILE A 501 -8.11 -1.78 -26.77
N GLY A 502 -8.26 -1.87 -25.44
CA GLY A 502 -9.40 -1.31 -24.73
C GLY A 502 -9.51 0.21 -24.88
N GLU A 503 -8.38 0.90 -24.95
CA GLU A 503 -8.30 2.35 -25.10
C GLU A 503 -8.47 2.80 -26.55
N THR A 504 -7.88 2.07 -27.53
CA THR A 504 -7.77 2.56 -28.91
C THR A 504 -8.80 1.98 -29.89
N SER A 505 -9.46 0.84 -29.59
CA SER A 505 -10.43 0.24 -30.51
C SER A 505 -11.89 0.48 -30.09
N PRO A 506 -12.59 1.44 -30.70
CA PRO A 506 -14.02 1.62 -30.48
C PRO A 506 -14.86 0.44 -30.94
N THR A 507 -14.39 -0.28 -31.95
CA THR A 507 -15.09 -1.46 -32.53
C THR A 507 -15.11 -2.61 -31.54
N VAL A 508 -13.98 -2.88 -30.88
CA VAL A 508 -13.91 -3.91 -29.83
C VAL A 508 -14.87 -3.56 -28.70
N ARG A 509 -14.88 -2.33 -28.20
CA ARG A 509 -15.78 -1.90 -27.13
C ARG A 509 -17.25 -2.02 -27.53
N SER A 510 -17.59 -1.57 -28.73
CA SER A 510 -18.96 -1.69 -29.29
C SER A 510 -19.42 -3.15 -29.36
N LEU A 511 -18.61 -4.03 -29.96
CA LEU A 511 -18.95 -5.46 -30.08
C LEU A 511 -18.95 -6.17 -28.71
N ALA A 512 -18.10 -5.80 -27.79
CA ALA A 512 -18.11 -6.34 -26.44
C ALA A 512 -19.39 -5.96 -25.66
N CYS A 513 -19.90 -4.75 -25.85
CA CYS A 513 -21.14 -4.28 -25.22
C CYS A 513 -22.42 -4.68 -25.94
N GLN A 514 -22.30 -5.17 -27.19
CA GLN A 514 -23.46 -5.51 -28.03
C GLN A 514 -24.38 -6.53 -27.36
N GLY A 515 -25.67 -6.19 -27.21
CA GLY A 515 -26.68 -7.08 -26.65
C GLY A 515 -26.72 -7.13 -25.12
N LEU A 516 -25.90 -6.33 -24.40
CA LEU A 516 -25.88 -6.28 -22.93
C LEU A 516 -26.85 -5.25 -22.32
N GLY A 517 -27.69 -4.61 -23.15
CA GLY A 517 -28.66 -3.60 -22.69
C GLY A 517 -29.64 -4.10 -21.62
N TYR A 518 -29.96 -5.40 -21.62
CA TYR A 518 -30.80 -6.02 -20.58
C TYR A 518 -30.14 -6.06 -19.20
N MET A 519 -28.80 -5.94 -19.13
CA MET A 519 -28.03 -5.80 -17.89
C MET A 519 -27.81 -4.32 -17.52
N GLY A 520 -28.41 -3.38 -18.24
CA GLY A 520 -28.21 -1.95 -18.01
C GLY A 520 -26.95 -1.37 -18.67
N ILE A 521 -26.21 -2.15 -19.44
CA ILE A 521 -24.99 -1.73 -20.16
C ILE A 521 -25.37 -1.18 -21.52
N LYS A 522 -25.46 0.16 -21.65
CA LYS A 522 -25.84 0.84 -22.88
C LYS A 522 -24.71 1.77 -23.33
N LEU A 523 -24.02 1.39 -24.40
CA LEU A 523 -22.95 2.18 -25.01
C LEU A 523 -23.53 3.33 -25.86
N ASP A 524 -22.92 4.50 -25.80
CA ASP A 524 -23.15 5.59 -26.76
C ASP A 524 -22.08 5.48 -27.86
N GLU A 525 -22.51 5.13 -29.07
CA GLU A 525 -21.63 4.89 -30.21
C GLU A 525 -20.91 6.18 -30.67
N GLU A 526 -21.51 7.34 -30.49
CA GLU A 526 -20.86 8.59 -30.85
C GLU A 526 -19.78 8.98 -29.86
N LYS A 527 -20.07 8.92 -28.56
CA LYS A 527 -19.09 9.12 -27.50
C LYS A 527 -17.94 8.12 -27.62
N ASN A 528 -18.24 6.84 -27.89
CA ASN A 528 -17.26 5.78 -28.09
C ASN A 528 -16.27 6.07 -29.22
N ARG A 529 -16.74 6.60 -30.35
CA ARG A 529 -15.91 6.94 -31.53
C ARG A 529 -15.14 8.25 -31.37
N ARG A 530 -15.68 9.23 -30.61
CA ARG A 530 -15.10 10.55 -30.42
C ARG A 530 -14.05 10.61 -29.31
N LEU A 531 -13.59 9.48 -28.80
CA LEU A 531 -12.54 9.48 -27.78
C LEU A 531 -11.37 10.35 -28.24
N GLY A 532 -11.16 11.45 -27.47
CA GLY A 532 -10.16 12.46 -27.76
C GLY A 532 -8.72 11.96 -27.57
N VAL A 533 -7.84 12.84 -27.17
CA VAL A 533 -6.39 12.61 -27.07
C VAL A 533 -6.08 11.33 -26.27
N ALA A 534 -5.20 10.48 -26.81
CA ALA A 534 -4.65 9.33 -26.11
C ALA A 534 -4.15 9.74 -24.70
N GLY A 535 -4.50 8.94 -23.69
CA GLY A 535 -4.15 9.25 -22.30
C GLY A 535 -5.22 9.97 -21.47
N SER A 536 -6.42 10.26 -22.06
CA SER A 536 -7.55 10.81 -21.32
C SER A 536 -8.56 9.75 -20.90
N HIS A 537 -9.20 9.96 -19.76
CA HIS A 537 -10.32 9.13 -19.31
C HIS A 537 -11.62 9.63 -19.96
N ALA A 538 -12.52 8.72 -20.32
CA ALA A 538 -13.78 9.07 -20.97
C ALA A 538 -14.96 8.24 -20.47
N LEU A 539 -16.10 8.88 -20.29
CA LEU A 539 -17.41 8.25 -20.09
C LEU A 539 -18.09 8.07 -21.44
N ILE A 540 -18.32 6.80 -21.83
CA ILE A 540 -18.86 6.43 -23.13
C ILE A 540 -20.21 5.69 -23.06
N SER A 541 -20.83 5.66 -21.90
CA SER A 541 -22.19 5.17 -21.74
C SER A 541 -23.23 6.16 -22.29
N ALA A 542 -24.38 5.65 -22.73
CA ALA A 542 -25.56 6.45 -22.99
C ALA A 542 -26.02 7.15 -21.70
N ASP A 543 -26.71 8.29 -21.84
CA ASP A 543 -27.10 9.11 -20.67
C ASP A 543 -28.11 8.37 -19.77
N ASP A 544 -28.96 7.53 -20.37
CA ASP A 544 -29.94 6.67 -19.69
C ASP A 544 -29.38 5.33 -19.24
N SER A 545 -28.09 5.10 -19.39
CA SER A 545 -27.44 3.85 -18.97
C SER A 545 -27.30 3.78 -17.46
N PRO A 546 -27.92 2.80 -16.77
CA PRO A 546 -27.67 2.55 -15.36
C PRO A 546 -26.20 2.26 -15.07
N VAL A 547 -25.61 1.35 -15.85
CA VAL A 547 -24.18 1.01 -15.78
C VAL A 547 -23.35 2.05 -16.51
N LYS A 548 -22.36 2.62 -15.85
CA LYS A 548 -21.46 3.58 -16.48
C LYS A 548 -20.31 2.86 -17.19
N ILE A 549 -20.10 3.22 -18.47
CA ILE A 549 -19.04 2.62 -19.29
C ILE A 549 -17.90 3.64 -19.39
N LEU A 550 -16.73 3.25 -18.89
CA LEU A 550 -15.55 4.11 -18.87
C LEU A 550 -14.47 3.56 -19.80
N VAL A 551 -13.72 4.45 -20.41
CA VAL A 551 -12.38 4.17 -20.95
C VAL A 551 -11.38 4.85 -20.06
N ILE A 552 -10.47 4.09 -19.50
CA ILE A 552 -9.47 4.57 -18.55
C ILE A 552 -8.09 4.35 -19.14
N ALA A 553 -7.39 5.46 -19.42
CA ALA A 553 -6.00 5.40 -19.85
C ALA A 553 -5.15 4.78 -18.74
N ASN A 554 -4.45 3.72 -19.06
CA ASN A 554 -3.66 2.96 -18.11
C ASN A 554 -2.42 3.76 -17.65
N ASN A 555 -2.15 3.73 -16.36
CA ASN A 555 -0.93 4.27 -15.78
C ASN A 555 -0.43 3.34 -14.67
N ASP A 556 -0.04 2.14 -15.06
CA ASP A 556 0.47 1.11 -14.16
C ASP A 556 1.73 1.59 -13.43
N GLU A 557 2.58 2.37 -14.10
CA GLU A 557 3.81 2.90 -13.52
C GLU A 557 3.54 3.84 -12.35
N ARG A 558 2.48 4.66 -12.41
CA ARG A 558 2.12 5.54 -11.28
C ARG A 558 1.59 4.74 -10.09
N LEU A 559 0.78 3.70 -10.34
CA LEU A 559 0.36 2.80 -9.26
C LEU A 559 1.56 2.06 -8.66
N LEU A 560 2.49 1.62 -9.50
CA LEU A 560 3.72 0.96 -9.06
C LEU A 560 4.55 1.89 -8.14
N ALA A 561 4.69 3.17 -8.50
CA ALA A 561 5.34 4.18 -7.67
C ALA A 561 4.60 4.38 -6.32
N TRP A 562 3.28 4.47 -6.36
CA TRP A 562 2.45 4.64 -5.16
C TRP A 562 2.54 3.42 -4.21
N GLU A 563 2.46 2.20 -4.75
CA GLU A 563 2.66 0.97 -3.97
C GLU A 563 4.06 0.88 -3.36
N THR A 564 5.07 1.35 -4.09
CA THR A 564 6.45 1.42 -3.61
C THR A 564 6.56 2.28 -2.36
N LEU A 565 6.02 3.49 -2.39
CA LEU A 565 6.02 4.37 -1.22
C LEU A 565 5.28 3.75 -0.03
N ARG A 566 4.10 3.18 -0.28
CA ARG A 566 3.30 2.55 0.78
C ARG A 566 3.99 1.34 1.40
N ALA A 567 4.69 0.55 0.61
CA ALA A 567 5.46 -0.59 1.13
C ALA A 567 6.60 -0.13 2.05
N ILE A 568 7.34 0.91 1.64
CA ILE A 568 8.42 1.50 2.44
C ILE A 568 7.86 2.09 3.75
N GLU A 569 6.75 2.82 3.69
CA GLU A 569 6.10 3.39 4.88
C GLU A 569 5.69 2.28 5.86
N ARG A 570 5.06 1.21 5.37
CA ARG A 570 4.68 0.05 6.19
C ARG A 570 5.89 -0.63 6.84
N ASP A 571 6.95 -0.86 6.07
CA ASP A 571 8.17 -1.48 6.60
C ASP A 571 8.84 -0.61 7.65
N ARG A 572 8.92 0.71 7.41
CA ARG A 572 9.44 1.69 8.38
C ARG A 572 8.64 1.70 9.68
N ILE A 573 7.31 1.64 9.60
CA ILE A 573 6.42 1.57 10.76
C ILE A 573 6.65 0.24 11.50
N ALA A 574 6.72 -0.88 10.79
CA ALA A 574 6.95 -2.20 11.39
C ALA A 574 8.30 -2.28 12.11
N LEU A 575 9.37 -1.72 11.51
CA LEU A 575 10.69 -1.63 12.13
C LEU A 575 10.68 -0.73 13.37
N ALA A 576 9.95 0.38 13.31
CA ALA A 576 9.84 1.30 14.43
C ALA A 576 9.05 0.69 15.61
N ILE A 577 8.06 -0.16 15.33
CA ILE A 577 7.36 -0.94 16.36
C ILE A 577 8.30 -1.97 16.99
N LYS A 578 9.06 -2.71 16.18
CA LYS A 578 10.03 -3.71 16.67
C LYS A 578 11.17 -3.12 17.51
N GLY A 579 11.54 -1.86 17.26
CA GLY A 579 12.63 -1.15 17.98
C GLY A 579 12.22 -0.46 19.26
N GLN A 580 10.94 -0.41 19.63
CA GLN A 580 10.46 0.14 20.90
C GLN A 580 10.08 -1.00 21.87
N PRO A 581 10.30 -0.82 23.19
CA PRO A 581 9.64 -1.70 24.15
C PRO A 581 8.13 -1.61 23.87
N ALA A 582 7.54 -2.74 23.52
CA ALA A 582 6.15 -2.79 23.08
C ALA A 582 5.25 -2.23 24.19
N ALA A 583 4.55 -1.12 23.89
CA ALA A 583 3.62 -0.54 24.85
C ALA A 583 2.50 -1.55 25.17
N PRO A 584 2.10 -1.68 26.44
CA PRO A 584 1.11 -2.66 26.85
C PRO A 584 -0.30 -2.24 26.39
N ILE A 585 -1.04 -3.19 25.84
CA ILE A 585 -2.45 -3.01 25.46
C ILE A 585 -3.27 -3.87 26.41
N PRO A 586 -4.19 -3.31 27.23
CA PRO A 586 -5.10 -4.08 28.04
C PRO A 586 -5.96 -5.01 27.17
N VAL A 587 -6.11 -6.27 27.58
CA VAL A 587 -6.94 -7.25 26.87
C VAL A 587 -8.21 -7.52 27.66
N GLU A 588 -9.34 -7.45 26.97
CA GLU A 588 -10.66 -7.67 27.52
C GLU A 588 -11.35 -8.82 26.78
N VAL A 589 -11.87 -9.75 27.57
CA VAL A 589 -12.64 -10.88 27.05
C VAL A 589 -14.13 -10.54 27.12
N SER A 590 -14.76 -10.43 25.95
CA SER A 590 -16.18 -10.15 25.83
C SER A 590 -16.99 -11.45 25.80
N ALA A 591 -17.84 -11.66 26.82
CA ALA A 591 -18.84 -12.73 26.78
C ALA A 591 -19.97 -12.34 25.79
N HIS A 592 -20.83 -13.35 25.47
CA HIS A 592 -22.02 -13.09 24.68
C HIS A 592 -22.89 -11.99 25.30
N HIS A 593 -23.44 -11.11 24.48
CA HIS A 593 -24.26 -9.99 24.92
C HIS A 593 -25.16 -9.48 23.80
N VAL A 594 -26.10 -8.61 24.17
CA VAL A 594 -27.09 -8.04 23.24
C VAL A 594 -27.12 -6.52 23.37
N HIS A 595 -27.11 -5.84 22.24
CA HIS A 595 -27.50 -4.44 22.12
C HIS A 595 -28.89 -4.36 21.54
N LEU A 596 -29.82 -3.66 22.21
CA LEU A 596 -31.21 -3.58 21.80
C LEU A 596 -31.55 -2.25 21.13
N SER A 597 -32.47 -2.29 20.18
CA SER A 597 -33.20 -1.09 19.75
C SER A 597 -34.23 -0.69 20.79
N GLN A 598 -34.65 0.58 20.84
CA GLN A 598 -35.67 1.01 21.79
C GLN A 598 -37.00 0.26 21.59
N SER A 599 -37.38 -0.01 20.35
CA SER A 599 -38.57 -0.77 20.03
C SER A 599 -38.55 -2.19 20.61
N ASP A 600 -37.38 -2.83 20.59
CA ASP A 600 -37.23 -4.19 21.12
C ASP A 600 -37.10 -4.17 22.64
N VAL A 601 -36.54 -3.11 23.25
CA VAL A 601 -36.60 -2.89 24.70
C VAL A 601 -38.06 -2.82 25.16
N ASP A 602 -38.88 -2.01 24.47
CA ASP A 602 -40.31 -1.88 24.82
C ASP A 602 -41.07 -3.21 24.70
N ALA A 603 -40.76 -3.99 23.68
CA ALA A 603 -41.41 -5.30 23.48
C ALA A 603 -40.96 -6.36 24.48
N LEU A 604 -39.70 -6.37 24.92
CA LEU A 604 -39.13 -7.38 25.83
C LEU A 604 -39.35 -7.04 27.29
N PHE A 605 -39.40 -5.76 27.68
CA PHE A 605 -39.47 -5.30 29.07
C PHE A 605 -40.70 -4.45 29.38
N GLY A 606 -41.46 -4.01 28.38
CA GLY A 606 -42.66 -3.20 28.51
C GLY A 606 -42.50 -1.80 27.94
N ALA A 607 -43.59 -1.22 27.42
CA ALA A 607 -43.58 0.09 26.76
C ALA A 607 -43.02 1.18 27.67
N GLY A 608 -42.08 1.98 27.13
CA GLY A 608 -41.39 3.07 27.83
C GLY A 608 -40.34 2.62 28.84
N HIS A 609 -39.93 1.34 28.84
CA HIS A 609 -38.84 0.85 29.68
C HIS A 609 -37.51 1.49 29.30
N ALA A 610 -36.80 2.01 30.31
CA ALA A 610 -35.44 2.50 30.16
C ALA A 610 -34.45 1.46 30.68
N LEU A 611 -33.38 1.16 29.92
CA LEU A 611 -32.33 0.25 30.37
C LEU A 611 -31.70 0.76 31.66
N THR A 612 -31.50 -0.12 32.63
CA THR A 612 -31.00 0.20 33.98
C THR A 612 -29.49 -0.09 34.07
N PRO A 613 -28.61 0.92 34.11
CA PRO A 613 -27.17 0.69 34.26
C PRO A 613 -26.86 -0.06 35.56
N GLU A 614 -25.98 -1.05 35.49
CA GLU A 614 -25.48 -1.80 36.64
C GLU A 614 -24.00 -1.44 36.91
N HIS A 615 -23.17 -1.41 35.87
CA HIS A 615 -21.79 -0.93 35.93
C HIS A 615 -21.30 -0.41 34.58
N GLU A 616 -20.38 0.52 34.59
CA GLU A 616 -19.76 1.04 33.37
C GLU A 616 -18.80 0.02 32.76
N LEU A 617 -18.69 0.01 31.45
CA LEU A 617 -17.70 -0.76 30.69
C LEU A 617 -16.45 0.07 30.44
N SER A 618 -15.39 -0.56 29.94
CA SER A 618 -14.12 0.10 29.62
C SER A 618 -14.25 1.24 28.61
N GLN A 619 -15.18 1.07 27.66
CA GLN A 619 -15.41 2.08 26.63
C GLN A 619 -16.38 3.16 27.14
N PRO A 620 -16.03 4.46 27.03
CA PRO A 620 -16.84 5.55 27.53
C PRO A 620 -18.26 5.56 27.00
N GLY A 621 -19.23 5.73 27.88
CA GLY A 621 -20.66 5.81 27.54
C GLY A 621 -21.31 4.44 27.27
N GLN A 622 -20.60 3.34 27.45
CA GLN A 622 -21.16 1.99 27.41
C GLN A 622 -21.28 1.44 28.83
N PHE A 623 -22.36 0.70 29.07
CA PHE A 623 -22.63 0.12 30.39
C PHE A 623 -23.34 -1.22 30.26
N ALA A 624 -23.07 -2.11 31.21
CA ALA A 624 -23.84 -3.34 31.37
C ALA A 624 -25.15 -3.02 32.10
N CYS A 625 -26.24 -3.59 31.58
CA CYS A 625 -27.59 -3.38 32.15
C CYS A 625 -27.94 -4.49 33.13
N ARG A 626 -28.88 -4.22 34.02
CA ARG A 626 -29.53 -5.26 34.85
C ARG A 626 -30.40 -6.20 34.04
N GLU A 627 -30.89 -5.71 32.93
CA GLU A 627 -31.74 -6.44 31.98
C GLU A 627 -30.97 -7.59 31.34
N GLN A 628 -31.65 -8.73 31.24
CA GLN A 628 -31.16 -9.94 30.59
C GLN A 628 -32.26 -10.49 29.69
N VAL A 629 -31.84 -11.12 28.60
CA VAL A 629 -32.74 -11.81 27.67
C VAL A 629 -32.23 -13.22 27.39
N ASP A 630 -33.12 -14.08 26.95
CA ASP A 630 -32.74 -15.41 26.48
C ASP A 630 -32.66 -15.42 24.96
N LEU A 631 -31.62 -16.03 24.41
CA LEU A 631 -31.43 -16.23 22.97
C LEU A 631 -32.00 -17.61 22.60
N VAL A 632 -32.97 -17.64 21.71
CA VAL A 632 -33.63 -18.88 21.27
C VAL A 632 -33.32 -19.09 19.78
N GLY A 633 -32.48 -20.07 19.50
CA GLY A 633 -32.12 -20.52 18.16
C GLY A 633 -32.86 -21.81 17.77
N PRO A 634 -32.69 -22.26 16.51
CA PRO A 634 -33.34 -23.47 16.00
C PRO A 634 -33.04 -24.78 16.75
N LYS A 635 -31.84 -24.89 17.37
CA LYS A 635 -31.38 -26.11 18.06
C LYS A 635 -31.36 -26.00 19.58
N GLY A 636 -31.36 -24.80 20.12
CA GLY A 636 -31.22 -24.60 21.55
C GLY A 636 -31.31 -23.16 22.00
N LYS A 637 -31.08 -22.97 23.30
CA LYS A 637 -31.28 -21.70 23.99
C LYS A 637 -30.03 -21.35 24.82
N ILE A 638 -29.66 -20.07 24.83
CA ILE A 638 -28.74 -19.48 25.79
C ILE A 638 -29.51 -18.52 26.67
N ALA A 639 -29.55 -18.82 27.97
CA ALA A 639 -30.35 -18.06 28.92
C ALA A 639 -29.55 -16.97 29.62
N LYS A 640 -30.24 -15.91 30.05
CA LYS A 640 -29.69 -14.81 30.86
C LYS A 640 -28.54 -14.04 30.19
N VAL A 641 -28.66 -13.81 28.89
CA VAL A 641 -27.69 -13.00 28.12
C VAL A 641 -27.86 -11.54 28.53
N ARG A 642 -26.74 -10.91 28.88
CA ARG A 642 -26.68 -9.53 29.34
C ARG A 642 -27.01 -8.54 28.22
N VAL A 643 -27.84 -7.55 28.55
CA VAL A 643 -28.04 -6.39 27.68
C VAL A 643 -26.97 -5.35 27.96
N LEU A 644 -26.38 -4.80 26.90
CA LEU A 644 -25.44 -3.67 26.98
C LEU A 644 -26.10 -2.40 26.43
N GLY A 645 -25.99 -1.33 27.20
CA GLY A 645 -26.47 0.00 26.84
C GLY A 645 -25.36 0.92 26.30
N PRO A 646 -25.74 2.04 25.70
CA PRO A 646 -27.09 2.51 25.44
C PRO A 646 -27.81 1.77 24.31
N THR A 647 -29.12 2.03 24.11
CA THR A 647 -29.89 1.49 22.98
C THR A 647 -29.26 1.90 21.64
N ARG A 648 -29.35 1.01 20.65
CA ARG A 648 -28.85 1.22 19.29
C ARG A 648 -29.99 1.41 18.29
N LYS A 649 -29.66 1.78 17.06
CA LYS A 649 -30.67 1.91 15.98
C LYS A 649 -31.29 0.54 15.62
N GLU A 650 -30.47 -0.50 15.60
CA GLU A 650 -30.89 -1.88 15.32
C GLU A 650 -30.38 -2.81 16.43
N THR A 651 -31.13 -3.84 16.70
CA THR A 651 -30.73 -4.88 17.68
C THR A 651 -29.65 -5.78 17.12
N GLN A 652 -28.61 -5.99 17.92
CA GLN A 652 -27.44 -6.79 17.58
C GLN A 652 -27.16 -7.79 18.69
N VAL A 653 -26.84 -9.01 18.31
CA VAL A 653 -26.46 -10.11 19.21
C VAL A 653 -25.04 -10.53 18.88
N GLU A 654 -24.15 -10.46 19.85
CA GLU A 654 -22.78 -10.93 19.75
C GLU A 654 -22.59 -12.23 20.51
N ILE A 655 -22.09 -13.26 19.82
CA ILE A 655 -21.87 -14.60 20.38
C ILE A 655 -20.46 -15.09 20.04
N ALA A 656 -19.93 -16.03 20.83
CA ALA A 656 -18.69 -16.73 20.48
C ALA A 656 -18.93 -17.80 19.41
N MET A 657 -17.87 -18.22 18.72
CA MET A 657 -17.94 -19.19 17.62
C MET A 657 -18.51 -20.56 18.05
N THR A 658 -18.23 -21.00 19.26
CA THR A 658 -18.77 -22.28 19.77
C THR A 658 -20.26 -22.21 20.10
N GLU A 659 -20.78 -21.05 20.43
CA GLU A 659 -22.21 -20.87 20.83
C GLU A 659 -23.15 -20.98 19.63
N GLN A 660 -22.67 -20.70 18.41
CA GLN A 660 -23.47 -20.90 17.20
C GLN A 660 -23.97 -22.34 17.02
N PHE A 661 -23.16 -23.32 17.45
CA PHE A 661 -23.57 -24.74 17.39
C PHE A 661 -24.71 -25.07 18.35
N LYS A 662 -24.67 -24.47 19.55
CA LYS A 662 -25.72 -24.61 20.56
C LYS A 662 -27.03 -23.98 20.10
N LEU A 663 -26.94 -22.81 19.48
CA LEU A 663 -28.10 -22.11 18.93
C LEU A 663 -28.59 -22.71 17.61
N GLY A 664 -27.73 -23.39 16.86
CA GLY A 664 -28.02 -23.94 15.54
C GLY A 664 -28.17 -22.88 14.46
N ILE A 665 -27.37 -21.81 14.55
CA ILE A 665 -27.28 -20.72 13.59
C ILE A 665 -25.84 -20.61 13.11
N GLN A 666 -25.60 -19.98 11.97
CA GLN A 666 -24.28 -19.74 11.43
C GLN A 666 -24.02 -18.22 11.43
N ALA A 667 -23.36 -17.75 12.49
CA ALA A 667 -23.05 -16.34 12.65
C ALA A 667 -21.73 -16.00 11.95
N PRO A 668 -21.69 -15.04 11.02
CA PRO A 668 -20.45 -14.63 10.38
C PRO A 668 -19.60 -13.77 11.34
N ILE A 669 -18.27 -13.81 11.15
CA ILE A 669 -17.36 -12.85 11.81
C ILE A 669 -17.54 -11.49 11.14
N ARG A 670 -17.91 -10.49 11.94
CA ARG A 670 -18.16 -9.11 11.46
C ARG A 670 -17.67 -8.07 12.47
N GLU A 671 -17.36 -6.88 11.98
CA GLU A 671 -17.23 -5.72 12.87
C GLU A 671 -18.58 -5.42 13.53
N SER A 672 -18.55 -5.04 14.82
CA SER A 672 -19.75 -4.62 15.54
C SER A 672 -20.42 -3.44 14.82
N GLY A 673 -21.69 -3.58 14.45
CA GLY A 673 -22.46 -2.64 13.65
C GLY A 673 -22.65 -3.04 12.18
N ASP A 674 -21.85 -3.97 11.64
CA ASP A 674 -22.07 -4.55 10.31
C ASP A 674 -23.01 -5.75 10.40
N LEU A 675 -24.30 -5.50 10.12
CA LEU A 675 -25.36 -6.50 10.22
C LEU A 675 -25.85 -7.01 8.85
N ALA A 676 -25.19 -6.63 7.77
CA ALA A 676 -25.58 -7.04 6.43
C ALA A 676 -25.43 -8.56 6.26
N ASN A 677 -26.47 -9.20 5.73
CA ASN A 677 -26.50 -10.65 5.47
C ASN A 677 -26.18 -11.55 6.68
N THR A 678 -26.53 -11.09 7.89
CA THR A 678 -26.38 -11.87 9.13
C THR A 678 -27.66 -12.61 9.48
N PRO A 679 -27.58 -13.75 10.18
CA PRO A 679 -28.77 -14.50 10.58
C PRO A 679 -29.57 -13.76 11.66
N GLY A 680 -30.85 -14.08 11.73
CA GLY A 680 -31.74 -13.64 12.79
C GLY A 680 -31.83 -14.64 13.92
N ILE A 681 -32.44 -14.22 15.05
CA ILE A 681 -32.70 -15.04 16.23
C ILE A 681 -33.92 -14.54 16.96
N THR A 682 -34.50 -15.36 17.87
CA THR A 682 -35.55 -14.91 18.78
C THR A 682 -34.96 -14.54 20.14
N LEU A 683 -35.34 -13.38 20.65
CA LEU A 683 -35.00 -12.86 21.96
C LEU A 683 -36.26 -13.03 22.86
N GLU A 684 -36.11 -13.60 24.04
CA GLU A 684 -37.19 -13.71 25.03
C GLU A 684 -36.83 -12.87 26.26
N GLY A 685 -37.71 -11.97 26.62
CA GLY A 685 -37.62 -11.14 27.82
C GLY A 685 -38.78 -11.38 28.77
N PRO A 686 -38.83 -10.72 29.93
CA PRO A 686 -39.82 -10.95 30.97
C PRO A 686 -41.26 -10.54 30.58
N LYS A 687 -41.44 -9.72 29.55
CA LYS A 687 -42.76 -9.23 29.10
C LYS A 687 -43.13 -9.67 27.70
N GLY A 688 -42.24 -10.27 26.94
CA GLY A 688 -42.52 -10.71 25.58
C GLY A 688 -41.32 -11.30 24.88
N ALA A 689 -41.51 -11.62 23.60
CA ALA A 689 -40.47 -12.14 22.74
C ALA A 689 -40.41 -11.34 21.43
N VAL A 690 -39.22 -11.17 20.92
CA VAL A 690 -38.95 -10.48 19.64
C VAL A 690 -38.13 -11.38 18.73
N ARG A 691 -38.56 -11.55 17.50
CA ARG A 691 -37.77 -12.24 16.46
C ARG A 691 -37.10 -11.20 15.56
N ILE A 692 -35.79 -11.06 15.68
CA ILE A 692 -35.04 -10.22 14.78
C ILE A 692 -34.72 -11.00 13.50
N PRO A 693 -34.89 -10.39 12.30
CA PRO A 693 -34.65 -11.08 11.03
C PRO A 693 -33.16 -11.21 10.72
N ARG A 694 -32.33 -10.33 11.27
CA ARG A 694 -30.87 -10.27 11.15
C ARG A 694 -30.28 -9.68 12.43
N GLY A 695 -28.95 -9.74 12.57
CA GLY A 695 -28.23 -9.05 13.64
C GLY A 695 -27.39 -9.96 14.53
N VAL A 696 -27.27 -11.27 14.24
CA VAL A 696 -26.38 -12.16 15.00
C VAL A 696 -25.01 -12.25 14.33
N ILE A 697 -23.97 -11.90 15.07
CA ILE A 697 -22.58 -11.92 14.62
C ILE A 697 -21.66 -12.60 15.64
N CYS A 698 -20.51 -13.10 15.17
CA CYS A 698 -19.32 -13.26 16.00
C CYS A 698 -18.48 -12.00 15.81
N ALA A 699 -18.25 -11.25 16.90
CA ALA A 699 -17.53 -9.99 16.80
C ALA A 699 -16.08 -10.22 16.37
N GLN A 700 -15.62 -9.48 15.35
CA GLN A 700 -14.23 -9.52 14.94
C GLN A 700 -13.35 -8.90 16.03
N ARG A 701 -12.27 -9.60 16.42
CA ARG A 701 -11.30 -9.09 17.39
C ARG A 701 -10.71 -7.76 16.92
N HIS A 702 -10.61 -6.83 17.84
CA HIS A 702 -10.17 -5.47 17.50
C HIS A 702 -9.53 -4.75 18.69
N ILE A 703 -8.81 -3.68 18.39
CA ILE A 703 -8.26 -2.77 19.39
C ILE A 703 -8.96 -1.42 19.25
N HIS A 704 -9.56 -0.94 20.33
CA HIS A 704 -9.99 0.44 20.44
C HIS A 704 -8.80 1.33 20.82
N MET A 705 -8.62 2.42 20.10
CA MET A 705 -7.56 3.40 20.32
C MET A 705 -8.10 4.82 20.21
N SER A 706 -7.61 5.73 21.05
CA SER A 706 -7.70 7.16 20.78
C SER A 706 -6.77 7.55 19.60
N PRO A 707 -6.93 8.72 19.00
CA PRO A 707 -5.95 9.23 18.02
C PRO A 707 -4.54 9.33 18.59
N GLU A 708 -4.40 9.65 19.89
CA GLU A 708 -3.12 9.71 20.59
C GLU A 708 -2.49 8.32 20.72
N ASP A 709 -3.28 7.31 21.13
CA ASP A 709 -2.82 5.92 21.17
C ASP A 709 -2.37 5.45 19.78
N ALA A 710 -3.18 5.72 18.75
CA ALA A 710 -2.86 5.35 17.39
C ALA A 710 -1.54 5.96 16.89
N MET A 711 -1.24 7.22 17.28
CA MET A 711 0.05 7.85 17.02
C MET A 711 1.17 7.19 17.80
N ASN A 712 0.96 6.89 19.09
CA ASN A 712 1.97 6.24 19.94
C ASN A 712 2.31 4.84 19.44
N PHE A 713 1.30 4.05 19.01
CA PHE A 713 1.49 2.74 18.41
C PHE A 713 1.83 2.80 16.91
N ARG A 714 1.84 3.99 16.30
CA ARG A 714 2.11 4.22 14.86
C ARG A 714 1.23 3.40 13.92
N VAL A 715 -0.02 3.25 14.30
CA VAL A 715 -1.05 2.58 13.51
C VAL A 715 -2.15 3.56 13.12
N ARG A 716 -2.97 3.20 12.14
CA ARG A 716 -4.12 4.00 11.67
C ARG A 716 -5.40 3.20 11.84
N ASP A 717 -6.52 3.90 11.74
CA ASP A 717 -7.83 3.25 11.70
C ASP A 717 -7.87 2.19 10.58
N LYS A 718 -8.49 1.04 10.88
CA LYS A 718 -8.60 -0.12 10.00
C LYS A 718 -7.29 -0.86 9.69
N TYR A 719 -6.16 -0.50 10.29
CA TYR A 719 -4.99 -1.36 10.22
C TYR A 719 -5.29 -2.70 10.89
N VAL A 720 -4.71 -3.75 10.32
CA VAL A 720 -4.77 -5.11 10.87
C VAL A 720 -3.40 -5.47 11.44
N VAL A 721 -3.37 -5.87 12.69
CA VAL A 721 -2.13 -6.14 13.43
C VAL A 721 -2.08 -7.55 14.00
N ARG A 722 -0.89 -8.01 14.33
CA ARG A 722 -0.67 -9.18 15.19
C ARG A 722 -0.38 -8.71 16.61
N VAL A 723 -1.04 -9.33 17.56
CA VAL A 723 -0.86 -9.01 18.98
C VAL A 723 -0.42 -10.27 19.71
N ARG A 724 0.74 -10.20 20.36
CA ARG A 724 1.24 -11.24 21.24
C ARG A 724 0.68 -11.01 22.65
N ILE A 725 0.18 -12.04 23.26
CA ILE A 725 -0.22 -12.06 24.68
C ILE A 725 0.67 -13.09 25.37
N GLU A 726 1.50 -12.61 26.30
CA GLU A 726 2.43 -13.43 27.07
C GLU A 726 1.68 -14.09 28.25
N GLY A 727 2.02 -15.32 28.55
CA GLY A 727 1.43 -16.08 29.64
C GLY A 727 1.82 -17.55 29.60
N GLU A 728 1.21 -18.38 30.47
CA GLU A 728 1.45 -19.84 30.48
C GLU A 728 1.09 -20.52 29.14
N ARG A 729 0.21 -19.90 28.36
CA ARG A 729 -0.18 -20.29 27.01
C ARG A 729 -0.02 -19.09 26.07
N GLU A 730 1.23 -18.68 25.83
CA GLU A 730 1.51 -17.59 24.88
C GLU A 730 0.81 -17.81 23.55
N LEU A 731 0.15 -16.78 23.05
CA LEU A 731 -0.55 -16.83 21.77
C LEU A 731 -0.39 -15.51 21.03
N ILE A 732 -0.25 -15.61 19.71
CA ILE A 732 -0.22 -14.44 18.81
C ILE A 732 -1.54 -14.42 18.05
N PHE A 733 -2.36 -13.42 18.36
CA PHE A 733 -3.60 -13.18 17.62
C PHE A 733 -3.30 -12.41 16.33
N GLY A 734 -3.56 -13.03 15.20
CA GLY A 734 -3.58 -12.35 13.90
C GLY A 734 -4.94 -11.69 13.65
N ASP A 735 -5.05 -10.95 12.54
CA ASP A 735 -6.30 -10.35 12.07
C ASP A 735 -7.01 -9.43 13.09
N VAL A 736 -6.24 -8.77 13.95
CA VAL A 736 -6.76 -7.83 14.94
C VAL A 736 -6.92 -6.46 14.27
N VAL A 737 -8.15 -5.96 14.18
CA VAL A 737 -8.46 -4.68 13.53
C VAL A 737 -8.25 -3.53 14.49
N VAL A 738 -7.51 -2.52 14.10
CA VAL A 738 -7.38 -1.25 14.84
C VAL A 738 -8.58 -0.35 14.52
N ARG A 739 -9.24 0.17 15.56
CA ARG A 739 -10.36 1.10 15.47
C ARG A 739 -10.01 2.37 16.22
N VAL A 740 -9.92 3.49 15.49
CA VAL A 740 -9.51 4.77 16.06
C VAL A 740 -10.70 5.73 16.16
N ASN A 741 -10.96 6.22 17.38
CA ASN A 741 -11.98 7.23 17.62
C ASN A 741 -11.58 8.08 18.84
N PRO A 742 -11.82 9.41 18.84
CA PRO A 742 -11.49 10.30 19.96
C PRO A 742 -12.11 9.88 21.30
N ASN A 743 -13.23 9.17 21.27
CA ASN A 743 -13.95 8.71 22.46
C ASN A 743 -13.54 7.30 22.92
N TYR A 744 -12.60 6.63 22.24
CA TYR A 744 -12.16 5.30 22.64
C TYR A 744 -11.07 5.36 23.69
N ARG A 745 -11.06 4.34 24.56
CA ARG A 745 -9.95 4.01 25.46
C ARG A 745 -9.20 2.80 24.90
N LEU A 746 -7.90 2.79 25.11
CA LEU A 746 -7.02 1.71 24.66
C LEU A 746 -7.43 0.38 25.32
N ALA A 747 -7.94 -0.55 24.51
CA ALA A 747 -8.24 -1.92 24.90
C ALA A 747 -8.38 -2.82 23.67
N MET A 748 -7.87 -4.05 23.77
CA MET A 748 -8.09 -5.10 22.80
C MET A 748 -9.28 -5.95 23.25
N HIS A 749 -10.24 -6.17 22.37
CA HIS A 749 -11.43 -7.00 22.61
C HIS A 749 -11.33 -8.30 21.82
N ILE A 750 -11.52 -9.41 22.53
CA ILE A 750 -11.59 -10.78 22.02
C ILE A 750 -12.82 -11.47 22.59
N ASP A 751 -13.28 -12.56 21.96
CA ASP A 751 -14.38 -13.35 22.48
C ASP A 751 -13.93 -14.38 23.54
N THR A 752 -14.91 -15.08 24.14
CA THR A 752 -14.63 -16.09 25.18
C THR A 752 -13.87 -17.31 24.65
N ASP A 753 -14.06 -17.71 23.40
CA ASP A 753 -13.34 -18.85 22.80
C ASP A 753 -11.87 -18.49 22.59
N GLU A 754 -11.62 -17.27 22.12
CA GLU A 754 -10.28 -16.71 21.93
C GLU A 754 -9.56 -16.54 23.29
N GLY A 755 -10.27 -16.01 24.30
CA GLY A 755 -9.74 -15.89 25.66
C GLY A 755 -9.38 -17.23 26.28
N ASN A 756 -10.23 -18.25 26.13
CA ASN A 756 -9.98 -19.61 26.61
C ASN A 756 -8.79 -20.27 25.88
N ALA A 757 -8.59 -20.00 24.58
CA ALA A 757 -7.49 -20.57 23.82
C ALA A 757 -6.12 -20.20 24.39
N ALA A 758 -5.96 -18.99 24.91
CA ALA A 758 -4.72 -18.49 25.48
C ALA A 758 -4.74 -18.39 27.03
N ASN A 759 -5.77 -18.90 27.69
CA ASN A 759 -5.98 -18.77 29.15
C ASN A 759 -5.96 -17.32 29.63
N ILE A 760 -6.62 -16.42 28.86
CA ILE A 760 -6.61 -14.98 29.13
C ILE A 760 -7.65 -14.63 30.17
N GLY A 761 -7.19 -14.01 31.26
CA GLY A 761 -8.02 -13.34 32.25
C GLY A 761 -8.11 -11.83 32.00
N THR A 762 -9.15 -11.19 32.54
CA THR A 762 -9.29 -9.73 32.49
C THR A 762 -8.08 -9.05 33.15
N GLY A 763 -7.46 -8.09 32.46
CA GLY A 763 -6.29 -7.35 32.94
C GLY A 763 -4.95 -7.87 32.43
N MET A 764 -4.92 -8.93 31.63
CA MET A 764 -3.72 -9.31 30.88
C MET A 764 -3.43 -8.27 29.82
N ILE A 765 -2.16 -8.20 29.42
CA ILE A 765 -1.69 -7.23 28.43
C ILE A 765 -1.21 -7.94 27.18
N GLY A 766 -1.47 -7.31 26.04
CA GLY A 766 -0.96 -7.70 24.74
C GLY A 766 0.02 -6.66 24.20
N HIS A 767 0.85 -7.08 23.26
CA HIS A 767 1.83 -6.23 22.57
C HIS A 767 1.69 -6.39 21.05
N ILE A 768 1.62 -5.28 20.33
CA ILE A 768 1.66 -5.33 18.86
C ILE A 768 3.02 -5.87 18.42
N GLU A 769 3.02 -6.96 17.70
CA GLU A 769 4.21 -7.61 17.18
C GLU A 769 4.47 -7.27 15.71
N GLU A 770 3.39 -7.13 14.94
CA GLU A 770 3.49 -6.91 13.49
C GLU A 770 2.24 -6.24 12.94
N ILE A 771 2.42 -5.37 11.95
CA ILE A 771 1.31 -4.88 11.11
C ILE A 771 1.12 -5.86 9.97
N GLN A 772 -0.04 -6.52 9.93
CA GLN A 772 -0.40 -7.39 8.82
C GLN A 772 -0.82 -6.54 7.63
N SER A 773 -0.19 -6.78 6.46
CA SER A 773 -0.66 -6.20 5.22
C SER A 773 -1.81 -7.06 4.70
N ARG A 774 -3.05 -6.62 4.88
CA ARG A 774 -4.15 -7.08 4.04
C ARG A 774 -4.57 -5.94 3.13
N ALA A 775 -4.67 -6.28 1.82
CA ALA A 775 -5.11 -5.36 0.78
C ALA A 775 -6.58 -4.97 0.98
#